data_22bf9de648ebbb3e08e1127866dbd942
#
_entry.id   22bf9de648ebbb3e08e1127866dbd942
#
_cell.length_a   1.000
_cell.length_b   1.000
_cell.length_c   1.000
_cell.angle_alpha   90.00
_cell.angle_beta   90.00
_cell.angle_gamma   90.00
#
_symmetry.space_group_name_H-M   'P 1'
#
loop_
_entity.id
_entity.type
_entity.pdbx_description
1 polymer ?
#
loop_
_entity_poly.entity_id
_entity_poly.type
_entity_poly.pdbx_seq_one_letter_code
_entity_poly.pdbx_strand_id
1 'polypeptide(L)'
;MNKIARFIVFFLTLGVYLYTLEGGISLWDSPEFVTAGARLEVGHPPGAPFYLLLVRLFSLFAPSSSTIPIAVNVLSALASALTVTFLFEIIKLLAQRCFEPTTRSQHILQQFAAAIGALSFAFSDTFWSSAVEAEVYALSTLLTAVVFWAILRWERDTSDVRWLLLISYLVGLSIGVHLLCLLALPTLVWVYYFAQYRLTWRSACIAILASLGVLLFVLYLFMPCVLLLLQGSELLFANILGTAHNVGAVIGLLSLFALLMGALFYTYRTARRKWHLSILALTLLLLGYSSYTLIVIRSAAAPPLNLNAPNNVFALETYLNRDQYGDRPLLYGQYYSAPITDVQEHLTWQADSVGYSKKVQKHTYTYDERFETLLPRMYSSLPEHQASYIFWGDVRGTPLPVTEESGDASIAIRPTFAENLRYVVAYQFNHQYWRYFLWNFVGRQDDVLNQSGSRMHGNILSGFDAIDALFVGSQHQLTDSLRRATGRAPLYFLPLLLGLLGFGYLFFRSPRYNFILTTLFILTGLAIVIYLNQPPLQPRERDYTFVGSFMVFCIWIGFGVLALYELLQRGKFSHYYRWTIILCTEVVLLLLTTNFRWHNRHGRNFAHELALNYLECLEPNAILLTVGDNDTYPLWYVQEVEGVRRDVRVCNLELLPLAWYREQLRHSTYESEALPLPLPQKAWQNAGSVLLDLLRNNRGKRPIYFSAIPKNYVTGIEEYLRYDGFVYKFVTKQTPVDSLGRIGFVDTEVLYDRLMKHGHFESLKNNSILADYNIQQIVRIVDLRGMFTRLATALYEEGDTIRAKEVLARSLETLQGSRFAHDEHSAEQIELLYALDKQNKADELLGEFLYEQLELLRYYRSQWRDGVYLPTSAHYMRARRLIERLSRVGEQYGNNNLRTFVRQSRSEWEDE
;
A
#
# COMPACT_ATOMS: atom_id res chain seq x y z
N MET A 1 -16.02 -32.01 19.23
CA MET A 1 -16.58 -30.94 18.36
C MET A 1 -15.75 -29.63 18.35
N ASN A 2 -15.47 -29.03 19.50
CA ASN A 2 -14.73 -27.74 19.56
C ASN A 2 -13.37 -27.72 18.83
N LYS A 3 -12.59 -28.79 18.88
CA LYS A 3 -11.29 -28.88 18.19
C LYS A 3 -11.47 -29.03 16.69
N ILE A 4 -12.45 -29.78 16.23
CA ILE A 4 -12.70 -30.07 14.81
C ILE A 4 -13.10 -28.81 14.05
N ALA A 5 -14.06 -28.03 14.55
CA ALA A 5 -14.51 -26.81 13.89
C ALA A 5 -13.35 -25.80 13.70
N ARG A 6 -12.49 -25.63 14.70
CA ARG A 6 -11.30 -24.79 14.63
C ARG A 6 -10.32 -25.26 13.55
N PHE A 7 -10.06 -26.57 13.49
CA PHE A 7 -9.20 -27.14 12.45
C PHE A 7 -9.78 -26.97 11.04
N ILE A 8 -11.11 -27.16 10.89
CA ILE A 8 -11.78 -26.93 9.60
C ILE A 8 -11.59 -25.48 9.16
N VAL A 9 -11.86 -24.50 10.03
CA VAL A 9 -11.69 -23.07 9.71
C VAL A 9 -10.23 -22.77 9.31
N PHE A 10 -9.25 -23.28 10.06
CA PHE A 10 -7.84 -23.09 9.77
C PHE A 10 -7.45 -23.67 8.40
N PHE A 11 -7.71 -24.96 8.18
CA PHE A 11 -7.26 -25.63 6.95
C PHE A 11 -8.03 -25.17 5.70
N LEU A 12 -9.32 -24.84 5.83
CA LEU A 12 -10.09 -24.25 4.73
C LEU A 12 -9.49 -22.90 4.32
N THR A 13 -9.27 -22.03 5.30
CA THR A 13 -8.68 -20.69 5.03
C THR A 13 -7.28 -20.82 4.45
N LEU A 14 -6.41 -21.61 5.08
CA LEU A 14 -5.05 -21.84 4.60
C LEU A 14 -5.03 -22.43 3.19
N GLY A 15 -5.88 -23.40 2.91
CA GLY A 15 -5.98 -24.02 1.59
C GLY A 15 -6.37 -23.05 0.50
N VAL A 16 -7.34 -22.16 0.76
CA VAL A 16 -7.75 -21.12 -0.18
C VAL A 16 -6.60 -20.12 -0.41
N TYR A 17 -5.94 -19.66 0.66
CA TYR A 17 -4.84 -18.69 0.54
C TYR A 17 -3.64 -19.29 -0.20
N LEU A 18 -3.25 -20.54 0.08
CA LEU A 18 -2.17 -21.20 -0.63
C LEU A 18 -2.49 -21.42 -2.12
N TYR A 19 -3.76 -21.69 -2.45
CA TYR A 19 -4.17 -21.83 -3.84
C TYR A 19 -4.14 -20.51 -4.60
N THR A 20 -4.50 -19.39 -3.93
CA THR A 20 -4.57 -18.06 -4.54
C THR A 20 -3.29 -17.23 -4.35
N LEU A 21 -2.22 -17.85 -3.85
CA LEU A 21 -0.97 -17.20 -3.49
C LEU A 21 -0.29 -16.55 -4.71
N GLU A 22 0.34 -15.40 -4.52
CA GLU A 22 1.21 -14.75 -5.51
C GLU A 22 2.35 -15.69 -5.90
N GLY A 23 2.55 -15.89 -7.21
CA GLY A 23 3.53 -16.84 -7.74
C GLY A 23 4.98 -16.38 -7.66
N GLY A 24 5.21 -15.07 -7.47
CA GLY A 24 6.51 -14.44 -7.39
C GLY A 24 6.50 -13.27 -6.41
N ILE A 25 7.33 -12.26 -6.69
CA ILE A 25 7.24 -10.95 -6.04
C ILE A 25 6.03 -10.17 -6.57
N SER A 26 5.32 -9.47 -5.66
CA SER A 26 4.29 -8.50 -6.03
C SER A 26 4.92 -7.16 -6.40
N LEU A 27 4.09 -6.18 -6.77
CA LEU A 27 4.47 -4.77 -6.86
C LEU A 27 4.54 -4.12 -5.45
N TRP A 28 4.96 -2.86 -5.38
CA TRP A 28 5.09 -2.02 -4.18
C TRP A 28 6.16 -2.52 -3.21
N ASP A 29 5.86 -2.64 -1.91
CA ASP A 29 6.83 -2.92 -0.85
C ASP A 29 7.25 -4.40 -0.78
N SER A 30 6.49 -5.31 -1.41
CA SER A 30 6.74 -6.75 -1.34
C SER A 30 8.15 -7.17 -1.80
N PRO A 31 8.69 -6.71 -2.95
CA PRO A 31 10.03 -7.09 -3.37
C PRO A 31 11.11 -6.61 -2.39
N GLU A 32 10.92 -5.44 -1.79
CA GLU A 32 11.83 -4.92 -0.77
C GLU A 32 11.82 -5.80 0.49
N PHE A 33 10.62 -6.14 1.00
CA PHE A 33 10.50 -7.02 2.17
C PHE A 33 11.10 -8.40 1.94
N VAL A 34 10.88 -8.98 0.75
CA VAL A 34 11.49 -10.26 0.39
C VAL A 34 13.03 -10.14 0.35
N THR A 35 13.56 -9.09 -0.27
CA THR A 35 15.00 -8.82 -0.38
C THR A 35 15.63 -8.60 0.99
N ALA A 36 15.13 -7.59 1.72
CA ALA A 36 15.64 -7.23 3.03
C ALA A 36 15.56 -8.38 4.03
N GLY A 37 14.49 -9.18 4.00
CA GLY A 37 14.34 -10.33 4.87
C GLY A 37 15.25 -11.50 4.47
N ALA A 38 15.28 -11.88 3.20
CA ALA A 38 16.08 -13.01 2.70
C ALA A 38 17.58 -12.80 2.90
N ARG A 39 18.06 -11.56 2.83
CA ARG A 39 19.48 -11.20 3.00
C ARG A 39 19.80 -10.61 4.38
N LEU A 40 18.77 -10.38 5.23
CA LEU A 40 18.86 -9.62 6.49
C LEU A 40 19.48 -8.24 6.25
N GLU A 41 18.92 -7.48 5.35
CA GLU A 41 19.29 -6.12 5.01
C GLU A 41 18.33 -5.10 5.65
N VAL A 42 18.48 -3.82 5.34
CA VAL A 42 17.72 -2.74 6.00
C VAL A 42 16.73 -2.13 5.03
N GLY A 43 15.45 -2.39 5.28
CA GLY A 43 14.34 -1.84 4.50
C GLY A 43 13.97 -0.41 4.88
N HIS A 44 12.88 0.11 4.30
CA HIS A 44 12.41 1.48 4.51
C HIS A 44 11.93 1.74 5.95
N PRO A 45 12.01 3.02 6.44
CA PRO A 45 11.53 3.42 7.77
C PRO A 45 10.02 3.16 8.01
N PRO A 46 9.64 2.74 9.21
CA PRO A 46 10.44 2.57 10.42
C PRO A 46 11.09 1.19 10.57
N GLY A 47 11.11 0.39 9.50
CA GLY A 47 11.59 -1.00 9.51
C GLY A 47 10.62 -1.98 10.17
N ALA A 48 10.85 -3.26 9.92
CA ALA A 48 10.06 -4.35 10.49
C ALA A 48 10.97 -5.51 10.92
N PRO A 49 11.90 -5.31 11.90
CA PRO A 49 12.97 -6.25 12.17
C PRO A 49 12.49 -7.65 12.56
N PHE A 50 11.41 -7.77 13.32
CA PHE A 50 10.87 -9.08 13.68
C PHE A 50 10.24 -9.78 12.48
N TYR A 51 9.56 -9.03 11.60
CA TYR A 51 9.06 -9.56 10.33
C TYR A 51 10.21 -10.06 9.43
N LEU A 52 11.28 -9.26 9.27
CA LEU A 52 12.45 -9.63 8.48
C LEU A 52 13.14 -10.91 8.99
N LEU A 53 13.21 -11.12 10.32
CA LEU A 53 13.70 -12.37 10.91
C LEU A 53 12.84 -13.58 10.50
N LEU A 54 11.51 -13.43 10.48
CA LEU A 54 10.61 -14.48 10.03
C LEU A 54 10.71 -14.72 8.52
N VAL A 55 10.84 -13.65 7.73
CA VAL A 55 11.13 -13.76 6.28
C VAL A 55 12.41 -14.54 6.05
N ARG A 56 13.48 -14.24 6.81
CA ARG A 56 14.74 -15.00 6.74
C ARG A 56 14.53 -16.48 7.06
N LEU A 57 13.80 -16.77 8.12
CA LEU A 57 13.49 -18.14 8.51
C LEU A 57 12.76 -18.89 7.38
N PHE A 58 11.74 -18.29 6.79
CA PHE A 58 10.97 -18.90 5.70
C PHE A 58 11.80 -19.04 4.43
N SER A 59 12.65 -18.05 4.10
CA SER A 59 13.54 -18.12 2.95
C SER A 59 14.51 -19.31 2.97
N LEU A 60 14.85 -19.83 4.16
CA LEU A 60 15.71 -21.02 4.31
C LEU A 60 15.02 -22.32 3.86
N PHE A 61 13.69 -22.35 3.77
CA PHE A 61 12.94 -23.50 3.27
C PHE A 61 12.73 -23.44 1.75
N ALA A 62 13.12 -22.36 1.08
CA ALA A 62 13.01 -22.25 -0.37
C ALA A 62 14.08 -23.13 -1.06
N PRO A 63 13.69 -23.99 -2.04
CA PRO A 63 14.64 -24.85 -2.76
C PRO A 63 15.63 -24.08 -3.65
N SER A 64 15.24 -22.90 -4.12
CA SER A 64 16.05 -22.02 -4.99
C SER A 64 15.79 -20.55 -4.68
N SER A 65 16.66 -19.65 -5.13
CA SER A 65 16.47 -18.20 -4.99
C SER A 65 15.16 -17.71 -5.62
N SER A 66 14.78 -18.25 -6.78
CA SER A 66 13.53 -17.89 -7.48
C SER A 66 12.25 -18.32 -6.75
N THR A 67 12.34 -19.28 -5.80
CA THR A 67 11.19 -19.73 -4.99
C THR A 67 11.11 -19.05 -3.62
N ILE A 68 12.07 -18.19 -3.27
CA ILE A 68 12.04 -17.43 -2.01
C ILE A 68 10.76 -16.59 -1.86
N PRO A 69 10.28 -15.85 -2.87
CA PRO A 69 9.04 -15.09 -2.74
C PRO A 69 7.84 -15.97 -2.36
N ILE A 70 7.72 -17.15 -2.95
CA ILE A 70 6.64 -18.10 -2.63
C ILE A 70 6.71 -18.50 -1.15
N ALA A 71 7.91 -18.83 -0.65
CA ALA A 71 8.10 -19.18 0.76
C ALA A 71 7.73 -18.04 1.71
N VAL A 72 8.01 -16.80 1.34
CA VAL A 72 7.65 -15.60 2.11
C VAL A 72 6.14 -15.31 2.02
N ASN A 73 5.54 -15.46 0.85
CA ASN A 73 4.09 -15.34 0.68
C ASN A 73 3.34 -16.37 1.54
N VAL A 74 3.88 -17.60 1.68
CA VAL A 74 3.34 -18.62 2.60
C VAL A 74 3.37 -18.16 4.06
N LEU A 75 4.35 -17.36 4.50
CA LEU A 75 4.33 -16.75 5.85
C LEU A 75 3.08 -15.87 6.03
N SER A 76 2.75 -15.02 5.05
CA SER A 76 1.54 -14.17 5.09
C SER A 76 0.25 -15.01 5.10
N ALA A 77 0.17 -16.05 4.28
CA ALA A 77 -0.96 -16.97 4.24
C ALA A 77 -1.16 -17.70 5.59
N LEU A 78 -0.06 -18.17 6.20
CA LEU A 78 -0.09 -18.84 7.49
C LEU A 78 -0.48 -17.89 8.62
N ALA A 79 0.09 -16.69 8.67
CA ALA A 79 -0.24 -15.66 9.65
C ALA A 79 -1.73 -15.27 9.54
N SER A 80 -2.25 -15.14 8.33
CA SER A 80 -3.66 -14.82 8.08
C SER A 80 -4.60 -15.96 8.48
N ALA A 81 -4.28 -17.22 8.16
CA ALA A 81 -5.09 -18.37 8.57
C ALA A 81 -5.09 -18.54 10.11
N LEU A 82 -3.98 -18.26 10.77
CA LEU A 82 -3.93 -18.21 12.25
C LEU A 82 -4.78 -17.06 12.80
N THR A 83 -4.75 -15.87 12.17
CA THR A 83 -5.61 -14.74 12.56
C THR A 83 -7.08 -15.12 12.54
N VAL A 84 -7.56 -15.76 11.46
CA VAL A 84 -8.93 -16.25 11.32
C VAL A 84 -9.26 -17.28 12.39
N THR A 85 -8.31 -18.13 12.73
CA THR A 85 -8.45 -19.12 13.80
C THR A 85 -8.59 -18.46 15.18
N PHE A 86 -7.78 -17.44 15.48
CA PHE A 86 -7.92 -16.68 16.72
C PHE A 86 -9.22 -15.87 16.76
N LEU A 87 -9.65 -15.32 15.63
CA LEU A 87 -10.94 -14.62 15.53
C LEU A 87 -12.11 -15.58 15.81
N PHE A 88 -12.08 -16.81 15.28
CA PHE A 88 -13.03 -17.85 15.63
C PHE A 88 -13.07 -18.11 17.14
N GLU A 89 -11.92 -18.23 17.81
CA GLU A 89 -11.86 -18.43 19.26
C GLU A 89 -12.34 -17.18 20.03
N ILE A 90 -12.07 -15.96 19.57
CA ILE A 90 -12.57 -14.71 20.15
C ILE A 90 -14.10 -14.67 20.10
N ILE A 91 -14.70 -14.87 18.92
CA ILE A 91 -16.16 -14.85 18.75
C ILE A 91 -16.82 -15.92 19.65
N LYS A 92 -16.26 -17.12 19.67
CA LYS A 92 -16.74 -18.21 20.51
C LYS A 92 -16.66 -17.88 22.00
N LEU A 93 -15.53 -17.31 22.48
CA LEU A 93 -15.39 -16.89 23.88
C LEU A 93 -16.41 -15.83 24.26
N LEU A 94 -16.64 -14.86 23.41
CA LEU A 94 -17.64 -13.82 23.62
C LEU A 94 -19.06 -14.39 23.56
N ALA A 95 -19.35 -15.26 22.58
CA ALA A 95 -20.66 -15.89 22.47
C ALA A 95 -21.00 -16.77 23.68
N GLN A 96 -20.03 -17.47 24.27
CA GLN A 96 -20.24 -18.26 25.52
C GLN A 96 -20.64 -17.39 26.72
N ARG A 97 -20.37 -16.10 26.71
CA ARG A 97 -20.72 -15.14 27.78
C ARG A 97 -22.05 -14.44 27.54
N CYS A 98 -22.48 -14.33 26.28
CA CYS A 98 -23.66 -13.56 25.89
C CYS A 98 -24.86 -14.43 25.54
N PHE A 99 -24.63 -15.70 25.22
CA PHE A 99 -25.65 -16.67 24.81
C PHE A 99 -25.43 -18.00 25.55
N GLU A 100 -26.31 -18.34 26.49
CA GLU A 100 -26.23 -19.57 27.24
C GLU A 100 -26.95 -20.69 26.49
N PRO A 101 -26.24 -21.63 25.89
CA PRO A 101 -26.87 -22.73 25.16
C PRO A 101 -27.46 -23.79 26.13
N THR A 102 -28.71 -24.06 25.98
CA THR A 102 -29.45 -25.09 26.76
C THR A 102 -29.54 -26.42 26.04
N THR A 103 -29.36 -26.44 24.73
CA THR A 103 -29.43 -27.63 23.87
C THR A 103 -28.15 -27.87 23.08
N ARG A 104 -27.97 -29.12 22.64
CA ARG A 104 -26.84 -29.48 21.74
C ARG A 104 -26.84 -28.67 20.45
N SER A 105 -28.02 -28.39 19.89
CA SER A 105 -28.16 -27.59 18.66
C SER A 105 -27.67 -26.17 18.86
N GLN A 106 -27.94 -25.55 20.02
CA GLN A 106 -27.47 -24.21 20.34
C GLN A 106 -25.96 -24.16 20.58
N HIS A 107 -25.34 -25.20 21.12
CA HIS A 107 -23.90 -25.32 21.19
C HIS A 107 -23.25 -25.41 19.79
N ILE A 108 -23.90 -26.12 18.85
CA ILE A 108 -23.45 -26.16 17.45
C ILE A 108 -23.60 -24.76 16.80
N LEU A 109 -24.72 -24.09 17.08
CA LEU A 109 -24.99 -22.74 16.56
C LEU A 109 -23.95 -21.73 17.02
N GLN A 110 -23.48 -21.77 18.28
CA GLN A 110 -22.38 -20.89 18.72
C GLN A 110 -21.07 -21.11 17.93
N GLN A 111 -20.75 -22.37 17.65
CA GLN A 111 -19.55 -22.66 16.84
C GLN A 111 -19.74 -22.24 15.38
N PHE A 112 -20.93 -22.44 14.86
CA PHE A 112 -21.30 -22.00 13.53
C PHE A 112 -21.24 -20.46 13.43
N ALA A 113 -21.78 -19.72 14.39
CA ALA A 113 -21.69 -18.28 14.48
C ALA A 113 -20.23 -17.79 14.49
N ALA A 114 -19.37 -18.45 15.27
CA ALA A 114 -17.95 -18.15 15.28
C ALA A 114 -17.26 -18.45 13.93
N ALA A 115 -17.66 -19.52 13.26
CA ALA A 115 -17.13 -19.86 11.92
C ALA A 115 -17.57 -18.86 10.86
N ILE A 116 -18.86 -18.45 10.84
CA ILE A 116 -19.39 -17.46 9.91
C ILE A 116 -18.65 -16.13 10.05
N GLY A 117 -18.52 -15.61 11.29
CA GLY A 117 -17.80 -14.35 11.51
C GLY A 117 -16.32 -14.44 11.10
N ALA A 118 -15.64 -15.53 11.47
CA ALA A 118 -14.23 -15.73 11.13
C ALA A 118 -14.01 -15.91 9.60
N LEU A 119 -14.84 -16.68 8.92
CA LEU A 119 -14.74 -16.89 7.48
C LEU A 119 -15.18 -15.65 6.67
N SER A 120 -16.13 -14.84 7.19
CA SER A 120 -16.46 -13.56 6.58
C SER A 120 -15.25 -12.61 6.57
N PHE A 121 -14.43 -12.65 7.61
CA PHE A 121 -13.16 -11.91 7.64
C PHE A 121 -12.13 -12.52 6.68
N ALA A 122 -12.01 -13.85 6.66
CA ALA A 122 -11.08 -14.55 5.78
C ALA A 122 -11.29 -14.19 4.30
N PHE A 123 -12.55 -14.06 3.88
CA PHE A 123 -12.91 -13.82 2.47
C PHE A 123 -13.32 -12.37 2.18
N SER A 124 -13.08 -11.43 3.11
CA SER A 124 -13.22 -10.01 2.85
C SER A 124 -12.12 -9.52 1.89
N ASP A 125 -12.42 -8.52 1.07
CA ASP A 125 -11.56 -7.99 0.01
C ASP A 125 -10.16 -7.61 0.53
N THR A 126 -10.10 -6.70 1.50
CA THR A 126 -8.85 -6.16 2.07
C THR A 126 -7.99 -7.21 2.77
N PHE A 127 -8.60 -8.12 3.55
CA PHE A 127 -7.80 -9.09 4.31
C PHE A 127 -7.24 -10.20 3.43
N TRP A 128 -8.01 -10.65 2.44
CA TRP A 128 -7.53 -11.66 1.48
C TRP A 128 -6.36 -11.13 0.65
N SER A 129 -6.41 -9.88 0.20
CA SER A 129 -5.28 -9.23 -0.49
C SER A 129 -3.99 -9.33 0.34
N SER A 130 -4.06 -8.99 1.63
CA SER A 130 -2.90 -9.04 2.54
C SER A 130 -2.42 -10.47 2.85
N ALA A 131 -3.26 -11.49 2.64
CA ALA A 131 -2.93 -12.88 2.95
C ALA A 131 -2.11 -13.58 1.85
N VAL A 132 -2.10 -13.06 0.62
CA VAL A 132 -1.54 -13.74 -0.54
C VAL A 132 -0.22 -13.15 -1.05
N GLU A 133 0.29 -12.11 -0.41
CA GLU A 133 1.55 -11.44 -0.76
C GLU A 133 2.43 -11.15 0.46
N ALA A 134 3.71 -10.91 0.23
CA ALA A 134 4.71 -10.63 1.26
C ALA A 134 4.55 -9.21 1.79
N GLU A 135 3.77 -9.05 2.89
CA GLU A 135 3.49 -7.79 3.55
C GLU A 135 3.40 -7.94 5.07
N VAL A 136 3.73 -6.87 5.79
CA VAL A 136 3.72 -6.84 7.27
C VAL A 136 2.32 -6.93 7.88
N TYR A 137 1.26 -6.60 7.12
CA TYR A 137 -0.10 -6.44 7.63
C TYR A 137 -0.73 -7.76 8.10
N ALA A 138 -0.45 -8.87 7.43
CA ALA A 138 -0.89 -10.20 7.83
C ALA A 138 -0.40 -10.56 9.25
N LEU A 139 0.90 -10.37 9.51
CA LEU A 139 1.51 -10.65 10.80
C LEU A 139 1.07 -9.64 11.88
N SER A 140 0.96 -8.36 11.55
CA SER A 140 0.45 -7.33 12.47
C SER A 140 -0.98 -7.62 12.91
N THR A 141 -1.84 -8.06 12.00
CA THR A 141 -3.24 -8.45 12.32
C THR A 141 -3.29 -9.69 13.19
N LEU A 142 -2.40 -10.68 12.95
CA LEU A 142 -2.25 -11.83 13.82
C LEU A 142 -1.90 -11.43 15.26
N LEU A 143 -0.88 -10.57 15.43
CA LEU A 143 -0.47 -10.11 16.76
C LEU A 143 -1.61 -9.38 17.47
N THR A 144 -2.36 -8.53 16.75
CA THR A 144 -3.55 -7.84 17.27
C THR A 144 -4.62 -8.83 17.75
N ALA A 145 -4.92 -9.86 16.94
CA ALA A 145 -5.91 -10.88 17.29
C ALA A 145 -5.46 -11.73 18.49
N VAL A 146 -4.17 -12.12 18.55
CA VAL A 146 -3.62 -12.89 19.67
C VAL A 146 -3.63 -12.09 20.97
N VAL A 147 -3.24 -10.81 20.92
CA VAL A 147 -3.27 -9.91 22.09
C VAL A 147 -4.70 -9.74 22.59
N PHE A 148 -5.67 -9.50 21.70
CA PHE A 148 -7.07 -9.38 22.09
C PHE A 148 -7.66 -10.72 22.61
N TRP A 149 -7.28 -11.84 22.03
CA TRP A 149 -7.64 -13.16 22.55
C TRP A 149 -7.03 -13.41 23.94
N ALA A 150 -5.76 -13.05 24.16
CA ALA A 150 -5.09 -13.26 25.44
C ALA A 150 -5.74 -12.47 26.58
N ILE A 151 -6.17 -11.20 26.35
CA ILE A 151 -6.86 -10.43 27.39
C ILE A 151 -8.24 -11.03 27.73
N LEU A 152 -8.98 -11.59 26.76
CA LEU A 152 -10.22 -12.31 27.02
C LEU A 152 -9.99 -13.61 27.78
N ARG A 153 -8.84 -14.26 27.60
CA ARG A 153 -8.43 -15.43 28.40
C ARG A 153 -8.12 -15.02 29.84
N TRP A 154 -7.39 -13.92 30.03
CA TRP A 154 -7.13 -13.36 31.35
C TRP A 154 -8.42 -12.95 32.06
N GLU A 155 -9.35 -12.33 31.39
CA GLU A 155 -10.65 -11.93 31.98
C GLU A 155 -11.44 -13.13 32.54
N ARG A 156 -11.27 -14.33 31.99
CA ARG A 156 -11.90 -15.56 32.49
C ARG A 156 -11.34 -16.00 33.84
N ASP A 157 -10.04 -15.79 34.04
CA ASP A 157 -9.33 -16.08 35.29
C ASP A 157 -8.34 -14.94 35.55
N THR A 158 -8.81 -13.94 36.28
CA THR A 158 -8.01 -12.74 36.58
C THR A 158 -6.82 -12.99 37.53
N SER A 159 -6.72 -14.17 38.13
CA SER A 159 -5.59 -14.60 38.96
C SER A 159 -4.40 -15.05 38.12
N ASP A 160 -4.61 -15.48 36.87
CA ASP A 160 -3.58 -15.96 35.93
C ASP A 160 -2.89 -14.80 35.21
N VAL A 161 -1.91 -14.22 35.87
CA VAL A 161 -1.13 -13.07 35.34
C VAL A 161 -0.25 -13.42 34.13
N ARG A 162 -0.08 -14.70 33.78
CA ARG A 162 0.75 -15.13 32.64
C ARG A 162 0.24 -14.54 31.32
N TRP A 163 -1.09 -14.35 31.19
CA TRP A 163 -1.67 -13.71 30.01
C TRP A 163 -1.28 -12.24 29.86
N LEU A 164 -1.21 -11.48 30.97
CA LEU A 164 -0.76 -10.09 30.93
C LEU A 164 0.73 -9.97 30.58
N LEU A 165 1.55 -10.89 31.08
CA LEU A 165 2.97 -10.98 30.73
C LEU A 165 3.17 -11.35 29.26
N LEU A 166 2.40 -12.29 28.74
CA LEU A 166 2.39 -12.63 27.32
C LEU A 166 1.99 -11.43 26.46
N ILE A 167 0.96 -10.67 26.84
CA ILE A 167 0.55 -9.44 26.16
C ILE A 167 1.71 -8.45 26.12
N SER A 168 2.40 -8.21 27.23
CA SER A 168 3.53 -7.29 27.27
C SER A 168 4.63 -7.69 26.28
N TYR A 169 4.98 -8.96 26.22
CA TYR A 169 5.95 -9.47 25.24
C TYR A 169 5.51 -9.32 23.81
N LEU A 170 4.24 -9.70 23.50
CA LEU A 170 3.67 -9.58 22.16
C LEU A 170 3.56 -8.13 21.69
N VAL A 171 3.24 -7.21 22.60
CA VAL A 171 3.25 -5.76 22.31
C VAL A 171 4.67 -5.30 21.95
N GLY A 172 5.69 -5.72 22.69
CA GLY A 172 7.08 -5.43 22.34
C GLY A 172 7.49 -5.98 20.97
N LEU A 173 7.13 -7.22 20.64
CA LEU A 173 7.36 -7.82 19.32
C LEU A 173 6.61 -7.10 18.21
N SER A 174 5.38 -6.66 18.49
CA SER A 174 4.54 -6.00 17.48
C SER A 174 5.10 -4.65 17.03
N ILE A 175 5.82 -3.94 17.90
CA ILE A 175 6.57 -2.73 17.52
C ILE A 175 7.57 -3.07 16.39
N GLY A 176 8.24 -4.22 16.47
CA GLY A 176 9.17 -4.72 15.45
C GLY A 176 8.48 -5.32 14.19
N VAL A 177 7.16 -5.18 14.04
CA VAL A 177 6.40 -5.54 12.84
C VAL A 177 5.68 -4.32 12.29
N HIS A 178 4.72 -3.78 13.05
CA HIS A 178 3.98 -2.59 12.66
C HIS A 178 3.23 -1.97 13.86
N LEU A 179 3.22 -0.64 13.97
CA LEU A 179 2.64 0.08 15.12
C LEU A 179 1.11 -0.02 15.24
N LEU A 180 0.40 -0.46 14.22
CA LEU A 180 -1.07 -0.60 14.24
C LEU A 180 -1.59 -1.48 15.38
N CYS A 181 -0.84 -2.50 15.78
CA CYS A 181 -1.20 -3.35 16.91
C CYS A 181 -1.34 -2.57 18.23
N LEU A 182 -0.56 -1.48 18.41
CA LEU A 182 -0.61 -0.67 19.63
C LEU A 182 -1.96 0.03 19.84
N LEU A 183 -2.72 0.25 18.78
CA LEU A 183 -4.05 0.86 18.84
C LEU A 183 -5.10 -0.05 19.53
N ALA A 184 -4.78 -1.34 19.71
CA ALA A 184 -5.60 -2.23 20.53
C ALA A 184 -5.40 -2.00 22.05
N LEU A 185 -4.29 -1.39 22.49
CA LEU A 185 -3.94 -1.24 23.90
C LEU A 185 -5.03 -0.54 24.75
N PRO A 186 -5.62 0.59 24.33
CA PRO A 186 -6.71 1.21 25.06
C PRO A 186 -7.88 0.27 25.33
N THR A 187 -8.21 -0.60 24.37
CA THR A 187 -9.29 -1.59 24.51
C THR A 187 -8.98 -2.63 25.58
N LEU A 188 -7.71 -3.03 25.72
CA LEU A 188 -7.27 -3.96 26.77
C LEU A 188 -7.51 -3.37 28.17
N VAL A 189 -7.28 -2.06 28.32
CA VAL A 189 -7.56 -1.35 29.56
C VAL A 189 -9.04 -1.38 29.91
N TRP A 190 -9.93 -1.28 28.90
CA TRP A 190 -11.37 -1.42 29.13
C TRP A 190 -11.79 -2.84 29.55
N VAL A 191 -11.18 -3.89 28.97
CA VAL A 191 -11.40 -5.26 29.42
C VAL A 191 -10.96 -5.44 30.87
N TYR A 192 -9.75 -4.92 31.20
CA TYR A 192 -9.23 -4.94 32.57
C TYR A 192 -10.15 -4.17 33.55
N TYR A 193 -10.58 -2.98 33.16
CA TYR A 193 -11.45 -2.14 33.97
C TYR A 193 -12.78 -2.85 34.30
N PHE A 194 -13.45 -3.40 33.30
CA PHE A 194 -14.71 -4.08 33.52
C PHE A 194 -14.59 -5.41 34.29
N ALA A 195 -13.41 -6.02 34.29
CA ALA A 195 -13.17 -7.23 35.08
C ALA A 195 -12.93 -6.92 36.58
N GLN A 196 -12.38 -5.76 36.91
CA GLN A 196 -11.95 -5.42 38.27
C GLN A 196 -12.81 -4.37 38.96
N TYR A 197 -13.51 -3.51 38.22
CA TYR A 197 -14.19 -2.33 38.78
C TYR A 197 -15.67 -2.27 38.38
N ARG A 198 -16.46 -1.64 39.22
CA ARG A 198 -17.85 -1.31 38.88
C ARG A 198 -17.91 0.00 38.10
N LEU A 199 -18.80 0.07 37.12
CA LEU A 199 -18.98 1.24 36.29
C LEU A 199 -19.57 2.38 37.13
N THR A 200 -18.79 3.44 37.30
CA THR A 200 -19.20 4.73 37.82
C THR A 200 -18.62 5.83 36.95
N TRP A 201 -19.23 6.99 36.91
CA TRP A 201 -18.74 8.12 36.12
C TRP A 201 -17.23 8.42 36.41
N ARG A 202 -16.83 8.46 37.69
CA ARG A 202 -15.45 8.74 38.11
C ARG A 202 -14.48 7.64 37.67
N SER A 203 -14.84 6.40 37.85
CA SER A 203 -13.97 5.28 37.47
C SER A 203 -13.88 5.14 35.95
N ALA A 204 -14.95 5.50 35.20
CA ALA A 204 -14.92 5.55 33.74
C ALA A 204 -13.96 6.63 33.22
N CYS A 205 -13.96 7.83 33.79
CA CYS A 205 -12.99 8.88 33.47
C CYS A 205 -11.53 8.41 33.71
N ILE A 206 -11.28 7.73 34.85
CA ILE A 206 -9.96 7.16 35.13
C ILE A 206 -9.58 6.10 34.09
N ALA A 207 -10.54 5.26 33.67
CA ALA A 207 -10.30 4.24 32.63
C ALA A 207 -9.99 4.88 31.27
N ILE A 208 -10.65 5.98 30.88
CA ILE A 208 -10.34 6.75 29.67
C ILE A 208 -8.90 7.29 29.75
N LEU A 209 -8.55 7.95 30.85
CA LEU A 209 -7.20 8.49 31.04
C LEU A 209 -6.14 7.39 31.06
N ALA A 210 -6.41 6.26 31.72
CA ALA A 210 -5.52 5.10 31.72
C ALA A 210 -5.37 4.48 30.33
N SER A 211 -6.45 4.38 29.54
CA SER A 211 -6.44 3.89 28.18
C SER A 211 -5.55 4.73 27.27
N LEU A 212 -5.71 6.05 27.34
CA LEU A 212 -4.85 6.99 26.61
C LEU A 212 -3.42 6.95 27.17
N GLY A 213 -3.28 6.91 28.51
CA GLY A 213 -1.99 6.88 29.19
C GLY A 213 -1.12 5.67 28.81
N VAL A 214 -1.70 4.48 28.66
CA VAL A 214 -0.94 3.28 28.26
C VAL A 214 -0.43 3.42 26.81
N LEU A 215 -1.23 3.95 25.90
CA LEU A 215 -0.82 4.18 24.52
C LEU A 215 0.30 5.23 24.46
N LEU A 216 0.11 6.37 25.14
CA LEU A 216 1.12 7.43 25.20
C LEU A 216 2.40 6.98 25.92
N PHE A 217 2.27 6.14 26.94
CA PHE A 217 3.43 5.56 27.64
C PHE A 217 4.29 4.74 26.65
N VAL A 218 3.72 3.88 25.83
CA VAL A 218 4.49 3.06 24.88
C VAL A 218 5.12 3.94 23.80
N LEU A 219 4.34 4.83 23.15
CA LEU A 219 4.77 5.60 21.99
C LEU A 219 5.70 6.76 22.34
N TYR A 220 5.39 7.51 23.41
CA TYR A 220 6.08 8.79 23.71
C TYR A 220 6.95 8.76 24.96
N LEU A 221 6.88 7.69 25.76
CA LEU A 221 7.74 7.57 26.94
C LEU A 221 8.68 6.36 26.82
N PHE A 222 8.16 5.14 26.67
CA PHE A 222 8.97 3.92 26.68
C PHE A 222 9.96 3.90 25.52
N MET A 223 9.49 4.02 24.27
CA MET A 223 10.39 3.96 23.11
C MET A 223 11.42 5.08 23.09
N PRO A 224 11.05 6.37 23.28
CA PRO A 224 12.04 7.46 23.33
C PRO A 224 12.99 7.34 24.53
N CYS A 225 12.54 6.95 25.72
CA CYS A 225 13.42 6.81 26.89
C CYS A 225 14.49 5.74 26.68
N VAL A 226 14.15 4.59 26.04
CA VAL A 226 15.16 3.58 25.72
C VAL A 226 16.21 4.16 24.80
N LEU A 227 15.80 4.87 23.74
CA LEU A 227 16.73 5.51 22.79
C LEU A 227 17.61 6.56 23.48
N LEU A 228 17.04 7.47 24.28
CA LEU A 228 17.77 8.51 25.01
C LEU A 228 18.82 7.90 25.96
N LEU A 229 18.50 6.81 26.66
CA LEU A 229 19.45 6.10 27.51
C LEU A 229 20.62 5.53 26.69
N LEU A 230 20.33 4.93 25.54
CA LEU A 230 21.37 4.38 24.67
C LEU A 230 22.23 5.50 24.05
N GLN A 231 21.63 6.61 23.64
CA GLN A 231 22.33 7.79 23.12
C GLN A 231 23.22 8.43 24.17
N GLY A 232 22.72 8.62 25.39
CA GLY A 232 23.52 9.15 26.50
C GLY A 232 24.72 8.25 26.85
N SER A 233 24.52 6.93 26.86
CA SER A 233 25.59 5.97 27.01
C SER A 233 26.60 6.03 25.85
N GLU A 234 26.13 6.13 24.62
CA GLU A 234 26.99 6.22 23.42
C GLU A 234 27.85 7.48 23.44
N LEU A 235 27.28 8.66 23.78
CA LEU A 235 28.06 9.89 23.92
C LEU A 235 29.09 9.83 25.02
N LEU A 236 28.78 9.20 26.17
CA LEU A 236 29.73 9.01 27.26
C LEU A 236 30.94 8.18 26.81
N PHE A 237 30.67 7.06 26.15
CA PHE A 237 31.74 6.16 25.75
C PHE A 237 32.52 6.65 24.54
N ALA A 238 31.84 7.12 23.46
CA ALA A 238 32.49 7.54 22.23
C ALA A 238 33.16 8.90 22.37
N ASN A 239 32.46 9.93 22.92
CA ASN A 239 33.00 11.31 22.93
C ASN A 239 33.90 11.58 24.13
N ILE A 240 33.64 10.96 25.31
CA ILE A 240 34.45 11.23 26.53
C ILE A 240 35.53 10.17 26.75
N LEU A 241 35.18 8.89 26.56
CA LEU A 241 36.11 7.78 26.79
C LEU A 241 36.87 7.36 25.52
N GLY A 242 36.53 7.91 24.35
CA GLY A 242 37.23 7.66 23.07
C GLY A 242 37.09 6.22 22.54
N THR A 243 35.99 5.55 22.84
CA THR A 243 35.74 4.19 22.33
C THR A 243 35.18 4.23 20.87
N ALA A 244 35.22 3.10 20.20
CA ALA A 244 34.61 2.97 18.86
C ALA A 244 33.08 3.18 18.92
N HIS A 245 32.51 3.59 17.81
CA HIS A 245 31.06 3.78 17.66
C HIS A 245 30.27 2.52 18.02
N ASN A 246 29.09 2.70 18.60
CA ASN A 246 28.15 1.68 19.09
C ASN A 246 28.59 0.90 20.34
N VAL A 247 29.81 1.06 20.82
CA VAL A 247 30.29 0.39 22.07
C VAL A 247 29.47 0.89 23.25
N GLY A 248 29.28 2.19 23.37
CA GLY A 248 28.48 2.79 24.44
C GLY A 248 27.00 2.34 24.39
N ALA A 249 26.40 2.25 23.22
CA ALA A 249 25.03 1.79 23.05
C ALA A 249 24.86 0.32 23.49
N VAL A 250 25.80 -0.55 23.12
CA VAL A 250 25.81 -1.96 23.58
C VAL A 250 25.95 -2.05 25.10
N ILE A 251 26.88 -1.29 25.70
CA ILE A 251 27.08 -1.27 27.15
C ILE A 251 25.81 -0.71 27.84
N GLY A 252 25.20 0.34 27.27
CA GLY A 252 23.93 0.93 27.76
C GLY A 252 22.78 -0.10 27.75
N LEU A 253 22.63 -0.84 26.67
CA LEU A 253 21.62 -1.88 26.56
C LEU A 253 21.84 -3.02 27.57
N LEU A 254 23.07 -3.52 27.68
CA LEU A 254 23.43 -4.57 28.65
C LEU A 254 23.24 -4.10 30.09
N SER A 255 23.59 -2.84 30.38
CA SER A 255 23.40 -2.23 31.69
C SER A 255 21.93 -2.09 32.05
N LEU A 256 21.08 -1.70 31.07
CA LEU A 256 19.63 -1.62 31.26
C LEU A 256 19.04 -3.01 31.58
N PHE A 257 19.43 -4.06 30.85
CA PHE A 257 19.00 -5.42 31.17
C PHE A 257 19.53 -5.90 32.55
N ALA A 258 20.77 -5.60 32.88
CA ALA A 258 21.34 -5.95 34.18
C ALA A 258 20.60 -5.25 35.34
N LEU A 259 20.24 -3.96 35.15
CA LEU A 259 19.46 -3.19 36.13
C LEU A 259 18.04 -3.81 36.31
N LEU A 260 17.36 -4.17 35.21
CA LEU A 260 16.06 -4.84 35.28
C LEU A 260 16.13 -6.20 35.95
N MET A 261 17.16 -7.00 35.65
CA MET A 261 17.40 -8.29 36.31
C MET A 261 17.68 -8.12 37.80
N GLY A 262 18.51 -7.12 38.18
CA GLY A 262 18.77 -6.77 39.60
C GLY A 262 17.48 -6.33 40.33
N ALA A 263 16.66 -5.52 39.68
CA ALA A 263 15.37 -5.09 40.20
C ALA A 263 14.38 -6.27 40.34
N LEU A 264 14.34 -7.19 39.39
CA LEU A 264 13.57 -8.43 39.50
C LEU A 264 14.06 -9.31 40.66
N PHE A 265 15.34 -9.48 40.82
CA PHE A 265 15.93 -10.24 41.93
C PHE A 265 15.58 -9.58 43.27
N TYR A 266 15.74 -8.26 43.39
CA TYR A 266 15.41 -7.51 44.60
C TYR A 266 13.91 -7.62 44.95
N THR A 267 13.00 -7.41 43.98
CA THR A 267 11.56 -7.48 44.25
C THR A 267 11.06 -8.90 44.54
N TYR A 268 11.73 -9.91 43.98
CA TYR A 268 11.53 -11.32 44.34
C TYR A 268 11.90 -11.60 45.78
N ARG A 269 13.11 -11.21 46.19
CA ARG A 269 13.64 -11.38 47.55
C ARG A 269 12.82 -10.65 48.61
N THR A 270 12.30 -9.46 48.28
CA THR A 270 11.49 -8.64 49.17
C THR A 270 10.00 -8.94 49.10
N ALA A 271 9.58 -9.99 48.39
CA ALA A 271 8.20 -10.42 48.22
C ALA A 271 7.23 -9.32 47.72
N ARG A 272 7.75 -8.30 47.02
CA ARG A 272 6.97 -7.17 46.47
C ARG A 272 6.27 -7.57 45.14
N ARG A 273 5.33 -8.49 45.22
CA ARG A 273 4.69 -9.12 44.07
C ARG A 273 4.21 -8.14 42.99
N LYS A 274 3.58 -7.02 43.33
CA LYS A 274 3.08 -6.03 42.34
C LYS A 274 4.24 -5.43 41.54
N TRP A 275 5.29 -4.95 42.23
CA TRP A 275 6.48 -4.40 41.59
C TRP A 275 7.22 -5.43 40.76
N HIS A 276 7.32 -6.66 41.25
CA HIS A 276 7.95 -7.77 40.53
C HIS A 276 7.24 -8.00 39.17
N LEU A 277 5.91 -8.09 39.19
CA LEU A 277 5.14 -8.29 37.95
C LEU A 277 5.22 -7.10 36.98
N SER A 278 5.24 -5.85 37.49
CA SER A 278 5.39 -4.65 36.66
C SER A 278 6.76 -4.60 35.98
N ILE A 279 7.85 -4.90 36.75
CA ILE A 279 9.20 -4.92 36.19
C ILE A 279 9.35 -6.08 35.19
N LEU A 280 8.76 -7.24 35.49
CA LEU A 280 8.78 -8.38 34.57
C LEU A 280 8.05 -8.06 33.24
N ALA A 281 6.88 -7.41 33.31
CA ALA A 281 6.14 -6.95 32.15
C ALA A 281 6.97 -5.94 31.31
N LEU A 282 7.63 -4.99 31.97
CA LEU A 282 8.52 -4.03 31.31
C LEU A 282 9.73 -4.72 30.66
N THR A 283 10.33 -5.71 31.36
CA THR A 283 11.45 -6.50 30.81
C THR A 283 11.03 -7.28 29.57
N LEU A 284 9.84 -7.89 29.58
CA LEU A 284 9.31 -8.63 28.44
C LEU A 284 8.97 -7.69 27.28
N LEU A 285 8.42 -6.50 27.56
CA LEU A 285 8.18 -5.47 26.55
C LEU A 285 9.50 -5.05 25.88
N LEU A 286 10.55 -4.78 26.70
CA LEU A 286 11.88 -4.43 26.20
C LEU A 286 12.50 -5.57 25.39
N LEU A 287 12.34 -6.82 25.85
CA LEU A 287 12.86 -7.99 25.12
C LEU A 287 12.22 -8.11 23.73
N GLY A 288 10.90 -7.87 23.59
CA GLY A 288 10.24 -7.82 22.27
C GLY A 288 10.74 -6.66 21.41
N TYR A 289 10.85 -5.47 21.99
CA TYR A 289 11.33 -4.26 21.31
C TYR A 289 12.80 -4.35 20.89
N SER A 290 13.63 -5.13 21.59
CA SER A 290 15.06 -5.30 21.28
C SER A 290 15.33 -5.89 19.89
N SER A 291 14.32 -6.38 19.18
CA SER A 291 14.43 -6.77 17.77
C SER A 291 15.00 -5.66 16.88
N TYR A 292 14.84 -4.39 17.24
CA TYR A 292 15.44 -3.24 16.54
C TYR A 292 16.96 -3.21 16.57
N THR A 293 17.62 -3.93 17.49
CA THR A 293 19.09 -4.08 17.47
C THR A 293 19.57 -4.72 16.16
N LEU A 294 18.73 -5.57 15.53
CA LEU A 294 19.03 -6.15 14.23
C LEU A 294 19.30 -5.08 13.17
N ILE A 295 18.47 -4.04 13.14
CA ILE A 295 18.57 -2.94 12.16
C ILE A 295 19.94 -2.27 12.28
N VAL A 296 20.35 -1.90 13.50
CA VAL A 296 21.64 -1.22 13.74
C VAL A 296 22.81 -2.13 13.37
N ILE A 297 22.77 -3.40 13.82
CA ILE A 297 23.85 -4.37 13.55
C ILE A 297 24.01 -4.60 12.04
N ARG A 298 22.91 -4.76 11.33
CA ARG A 298 22.93 -4.99 9.88
C ARG A 298 23.35 -3.76 9.11
N SER A 299 22.83 -2.58 9.49
CA SER A 299 23.21 -1.31 8.87
C SER A 299 24.70 -0.98 9.06
N ALA A 300 25.27 -1.30 10.24
CA ALA A 300 26.71 -1.13 10.51
C ALA A 300 27.60 -2.02 9.63
N ALA A 301 27.07 -3.16 9.15
CA ALA A 301 27.75 -4.03 8.19
C ALA A 301 27.67 -3.51 6.72
N ALA A 302 27.02 -2.36 6.48
CA ALA A 302 26.87 -1.70 5.18
C ALA A 302 26.42 -2.65 4.05
N PRO A 303 25.25 -3.33 4.19
CA PRO A 303 24.73 -4.20 3.14
C PRO A 303 24.32 -3.38 1.89
N PRO A 304 24.16 -4.03 0.73
CA PRO A 304 23.76 -3.36 -0.50
C PRO A 304 22.43 -2.59 -0.39
N LEU A 305 21.44 -3.20 0.25
CA LEU A 305 20.18 -2.52 0.61
C LEU A 305 20.27 -2.02 2.05
N ASN A 306 20.51 -0.72 2.24
CA ASN A 306 20.69 -0.09 3.54
C ASN A 306 19.99 1.28 3.59
N LEU A 307 18.64 1.24 3.59
CA LEU A 307 17.83 2.46 3.51
C LEU A 307 17.98 3.31 4.78
N ASN A 308 18.28 4.59 4.61
CA ASN A 308 18.59 5.57 5.65
C ASN A 308 19.85 5.29 6.47
N ALA A 309 20.55 4.20 6.23
CA ALA A 309 21.79 3.80 6.92
C ALA A 309 21.74 3.99 8.46
N PRO A 310 20.78 3.37 9.19
CA PRO A 310 20.62 3.51 10.65
C PRO A 310 21.69 2.72 11.41
N ASN A 311 22.96 3.02 11.17
CA ASN A 311 24.14 2.28 11.65
C ASN A 311 24.57 2.64 13.08
N ASN A 312 23.86 3.54 13.74
CA ASN A 312 24.07 3.92 15.14
C ASN A 312 22.75 4.41 15.76
N VAL A 313 22.74 4.65 17.08
CA VAL A 313 21.53 4.98 17.83
C VAL A 313 20.90 6.33 17.45
N PHE A 314 21.67 7.29 16.92
CA PHE A 314 21.15 8.59 16.47
C PHE A 314 20.51 8.45 15.09
N ALA A 315 21.16 7.76 14.18
CA ALA A 315 20.58 7.43 12.89
C ALA A 315 19.34 6.52 13.01
N LEU A 316 19.31 5.62 14.02
CA LEU A 316 18.14 4.82 14.34
C LEU A 316 16.96 5.70 14.79
N GLU A 317 17.18 6.77 15.55
CA GLU A 317 16.13 7.70 15.96
C GLU A 317 15.48 8.37 14.75
N THR A 318 16.27 8.94 13.83
CA THR A 318 15.77 9.59 12.60
C THR A 318 15.03 8.59 11.69
N TYR A 319 15.49 7.34 11.66
CA TYR A 319 14.85 6.24 10.95
C TYR A 319 13.49 5.88 11.55
N LEU A 320 13.39 5.75 12.88
CA LEU A 320 12.13 5.44 13.57
C LEU A 320 11.12 6.58 13.49
N ASN A 321 11.59 7.83 13.55
CA ASN A 321 10.76 9.02 13.39
C ASN A 321 10.30 9.27 11.95
N ARG A 322 10.89 8.54 10.97
CA ARG A 322 10.58 8.70 9.55
C ARG A 322 10.87 10.10 9.02
N ASP A 323 11.94 10.75 9.50
CA ASP A 323 12.25 12.17 9.21
C ASP A 323 12.34 12.50 7.72
N GLN A 324 12.73 11.53 6.87
CA GLN A 324 12.80 11.72 5.41
C GLN A 324 11.44 12.00 4.73
N TYR A 325 10.32 11.63 5.37
CA TYR A 325 8.99 11.82 4.80
C TYR A 325 8.33 13.16 5.20
N GLY A 326 9.07 14.01 5.91
CA GLY A 326 8.60 15.30 6.39
C GLY A 326 7.63 15.21 7.57
N ASP A 327 7.33 16.37 8.16
CA ASP A 327 6.46 16.49 9.32
C ASP A 327 4.99 16.58 8.90
N ARG A 328 4.12 15.92 9.67
CA ARG A 328 2.66 15.99 9.49
C ARG A 328 2.04 16.57 10.76
N PRO A 329 1.54 17.82 10.73
CA PRO A 329 0.96 18.45 11.90
C PRO A 329 -0.32 17.70 12.30
N LEU A 330 -0.46 17.34 13.60
CA LEU A 330 -1.57 16.50 14.06
C LEU A 330 -2.60 17.29 14.85
N LEU A 331 -2.17 18.04 15.86
CA LEU A 331 -3.04 18.78 16.79
C LEU A 331 -3.11 20.27 16.49
N TYR A 332 -1.99 20.87 16.12
CA TYR A 332 -1.86 22.28 15.78
C TYR A 332 -0.83 22.47 14.69
N GLY A 333 -1.04 23.41 13.77
CA GLY A 333 -0.12 23.72 12.68
C GLY A 333 -0.79 24.44 11.51
N GLN A 334 -0.07 24.54 10.42
CA GLN A 334 -0.36 25.38 9.26
C GLN A 334 -1.43 24.83 8.32
N TYR A 335 -2.10 25.72 7.60
CA TYR A 335 -2.78 25.44 6.35
C TYR A 335 -1.80 25.45 5.17
N TYR A 336 -2.21 24.86 4.02
CA TYR A 336 -1.41 24.74 2.80
C TYR A 336 -0.95 26.08 2.21
N SER A 337 -1.69 27.17 2.50
CA SER A 337 -1.43 28.53 2.00
C SER A 337 -0.61 29.39 2.98
N ALA A 338 -0.10 28.82 4.07
CA ALA A 338 0.63 29.54 5.08
C ALA A 338 2.01 29.99 4.58
N PRO A 339 2.36 31.28 4.64
CA PRO A 339 3.71 31.76 4.39
C PRO A 339 4.69 31.24 5.45
N ILE A 340 5.92 30.93 5.05
CA ILE A 340 7.03 30.63 5.94
C ILE A 340 7.56 31.95 6.49
N THR A 341 7.68 32.06 7.81
CA THR A 341 8.20 33.25 8.49
C THR A 341 9.62 33.09 9.01
N ASP A 342 10.02 31.86 9.32
CA ASP A 342 11.37 31.55 9.81
C ASP A 342 11.74 30.11 9.44
N VAL A 343 13.05 29.86 9.29
CA VAL A 343 13.61 28.55 8.99
C VAL A 343 14.65 28.21 10.06
N GLN A 344 14.35 27.22 10.88
CA GLN A 344 15.23 26.78 11.96
C GLN A 344 15.96 25.50 11.58
N GLU A 345 17.25 25.44 11.85
CA GLU A 345 18.08 24.25 11.65
C GLU A 345 17.90 23.26 12.80
N HIS A 346 17.42 22.08 12.48
CA HIS A 346 17.36 20.97 13.43
C HIS A 346 18.69 20.19 13.41
N LEU A 347 19.43 20.30 14.53
CA LEU A 347 20.73 19.66 14.70
C LEU A 347 20.57 18.27 15.36
N THR A 348 21.18 17.25 14.75
CA THR A 348 21.28 15.90 15.31
C THR A 348 22.73 15.47 15.43
N TRP A 349 22.98 14.52 16.33
CA TRP A 349 24.30 13.91 16.46
C TRP A 349 24.58 12.99 15.27
N GLN A 350 25.68 13.26 14.57
CA GLN A 350 26.17 12.45 13.46
C GLN A 350 27.57 11.95 13.75
N ALA A 351 27.88 10.72 13.33
CA ALA A 351 29.18 10.11 13.50
C ALA A 351 30.25 10.88 12.70
N ASP A 352 31.38 11.14 13.34
CA ASP A 352 32.60 11.66 12.74
C ASP A 352 33.70 10.61 12.77
N SER A 353 34.90 10.96 12.33
CA SER A 353 36.08 10.05 12.41
C SER A 353 36.40 9.63 13.85
N VAL A 354 36.14 10.51 14.83
CA VAL A 354 36.29 10.25 16.26
C VAL A 354 35.07 10.78 16.99
N GLY A 355 34.19 9.90 17.45
CA GLY A 355 33.00 10.26 18.21
C GLY A 355 31.85 10.86 17.37
N TYR A 356 31.07 11.74 17.97
CA TYR A 356 29.87 12.35 17.37
C TYR A 356 29.91 13.88 17.48
N SER A 357 29.47 14.57 16.43
CA SER A 357 29.25 16.02 16.41
C SER A 357 27.81 16.38 15.99
N LYS A 358 27.36 17.57 16.38
CA LYS A 358 26.05 18.06 15.95
C LYS A 358 26.15 18.62 14.53
N LYS A 359 25.31 18.10 13.63
CA LYS A 359 25.18 18.58 12.24
C LYS A 359 23.72 18.82 11.89
N VAL A 360 23.49 19.67 10.91
CA VAL A 360 22.13 19.96 10.40
C VAL A 360 21.55 18.72 9.76
N GLN A 361 20.43 18.23 10.29
CA GLN A 361 19.70 17.09 9.75
C GLN A 361 18.54 17.52 8.86
N LYS A 362 17.71 18.42 9.34
CA LYS A 362 16.56 18.96 8.62
C LYS A 362 16.33 20.41 8.96
N HIS A 363 15.53 21.07 8.14
CA HIS A 363 15.00 22.38 8.42
C HIS A 363 13.57 22.26 8.97
N THR A 364 13.27 22.99 10.03
CA THR A 364 11.92 23.13 10.57
C THR A 364 11.43 24.53 10.22
N TYR A 365 10.24 24.61 9.66
CA TYR A 365 9.64 25.86 9.20
C TYR A 365 8.66 26.38 10.24
N THR A 366 8.76 27.67 10.54
CA THR A 366 7.75 28.41 11.31
C THR A 366 6.87 29.16 10.32
N TYR A 367 5.58 29.14 10.57
CA TYR A 367 4.58 29.70 9.66
C TYR A 367 3.91 30.93 10.29
N ASP A 368 3.24 31.74 9.48
CA ASP A 368 2.45 32.86 9.91
C ASP A 368 1.27 32.36 10.76
N GLU A 369 1.21 32.78 12.05
CA GLU A 369 0.20 32.36 13.04
C GLU A 369 -1.24 32.59 12.55
N ARG A 370 -1.46 33.57 11.66
CA ARG A 370 -2.78 33.84 11.08
C ARG A 370 -3.29 32.67 10.22
N PHE A 371 -2.38 31.81 9.74
CA PHE A 371 -2.67 30.63 8.90
C PHE A 371 -2.55 29.30 9.66
N GLU A 372 -2.41 29.33 10.98
CA GLU A 372 -2.39 28.12 11.79
C GLU A 372 -3.77 27.81 12.37
N THR A 373 -4.00 26.53 12.68
CA THR A 373 -5.29 26.04 13.18
C THR A 373 -5.13 24.82 14.09
N LEU A 374 -6.18 24.56 14.88
CA LEU A 374 -6.34 23.27 15.55
C LEU A 374 -6.72 22.19 14.53
N LEU A 375 -6.17 20.97 14.70
CA LEU A 375 -6.41 19.82 13.84
C LEU A 375 -6.18 20.17 12.35
N PRO A 376 -4.99 20.59 11.94
CA PRO A 376 -4.70 20.98 10.57
C PRO A 376 -4.72 19.74 9.65
N ARG A 377 -5.67 19.74 8.70
CA ARG A 377 -5.85 18.62 7.77
C ARG A 377 -5.43 18.98 6.35
N MET A 378 -5.56 20.26 6.00
CA MET A 378 -5.18 20.81 4.71
C MET A 378 -3.81 21.52 4.84
N TYR A 379 -2.73 20.76 5.06
CA TYR A 379 -1.42 21.32 5.45
C TYR A 379 -0.35 21.31 4.36
N SER A 380 -0.49 20.45 3.34
CA SER A 380 0.56 20.26 2.30
C SER A 380 0.49 21.36 1.26
N SER A 381 1.61 22.03 1.01
CA SER A 381 1.73 23.12 0.04
C SER A 381 1.92 22.68 -1.41
N LEU A 382 1.95 21.37 -1.70
CA LEU A 382 2.07 20.87 -3.08
C LEU A 382 0.86 21.31 -3.93
N PRO A 383 1.06 21.87 -5.14
CA PRO A 383 -0.02 22.45 -5.96
C PRO A 383 -1.17 21.46 -6.24
N GLU A 384 -0.86 20.20 -6.53
CA GLU A 384 -1.84 19.14 -6.74
C GLU A 384 -2.65 18.82 -5.49
N HIS A 385 -2.04 18.87 -4.30
CA HIS A 385 -2.73 18.71 -3.02
C HIS A 385 -3.67 19.90 -2.74
N GLN A 386 -3.25 21.12 -3.07
CA GLN A 386 -4.08 22.32 -2.88
C GLN A 386 -5.38 22.23 -3.69
N ALA A 387 -5.29 21.82 -4.97
CA ALA A 387 -6.47 21.64 -5.82
C ALA A 387 -7.44 20.60 -5.21
N SER A 388 -6.91 19.52 -4.66
CA SER A 388 -7.70 18.48 -3.99
C SER A 388 -8.33 18.99 -2.68
N TYR A 389 -7.63 19.80 -1.88
CA TYR A 389 -8.18 20.41 -0.67
C TYR A 389 -9.33 21.37 -0.98
N ILE A 390 -9.17 22.20 -2.04
CA ILE A 390 -10.21 23.12 -2.49
C ILE A 390 -11.47 22.34 -2.90
N PHE A 391 -11.30 21.27 -3.66
CA PHE A 391 -12.42 20.43 -4.09
C PHE A 391 -13.15 19.76 -2.91
N TRP A 392 -12.45 19.03 -2.06
CA TRP A 392 -13.06 18.26 -0.98
C TRP A 392 -13.53 19.10 0.20
N GLY A 393 -12.85 20.21 0.46
CA GLY A 393 -13.22 21.18 1.51
C GLY A 393 -14.26 22.19 1.07
N ASP A 394 -14.54 22.32 -0.24
CA ASP A 394 -15.32 23.41 -0.86
C ASP A 394 -14.78 24.77 -0.36
N VAL A 395 -13.47 24.96 -0.51
CA VAL A 395 -12.75 26.07 0.10
C VAL A 395 -13.01 27.35 -0.66
N ARG A 396 -13.62 28.31 -0.01
CA ARG A 396 -13.73 29.70 -0.44
C ARG A 396 -12.75 30.58 0.33
N GLY A 397 -12.51 30.23 1.58
CA GLY A 397 -11.53 30.81 2.49
C GLY A 397 -11.68 32.30 2.79
N THR A 398 -10.71 32.84 3.48
CA THR A 398 -10.59 34.28 3.76
C THR A 398 -9.33 34.81 3.09
N PRO A 399 -9.41 35.80 2.19
CA PRO A 399 -8.23 36.43 1.58
C PRO A 399 -7.49 37.25 2.62
N LEU A 400 -6.18 37.01 2.75
CA LEU A 400 -5.30 37.73 3.67
C LEU A 400 -4.07 38.23 2.88
N PRO A 401 -3.63 39.48 3.14
CA PRO A 401 -2.41 39.99 2.55
C PRO A 401 -1.20 39.29 3.18
N VAL A 402 -0.28 38.87 2.34
CA VAL A 402 0.99 38.23 2.69
C VAL A 402 2.12 38.85 1.89
N THR A 403 3.35 38.78 2.43
CA THR A 403 4.56 39.20 1.72
C THR A 403 5.29 37.93 1.31
N GLU A 404 5.60 37.78 0.04
CA GLU A 404 6.39 36.67 -0.49
C GLU A 404 7.88 36.81 -0.14
N GLU A 405 8.65 35.74 -0.26
CA GLU A 405 10.11 35.79 -0.05
C GLU A 405 10.82 36.80 -0.98
N SER A 406 10.23 37.08 -2.14
CA SER A 406 10.68 38.12 -3.08
C SER A 406 10.52 39.57 -2.55
N GLY A 407 9.73 39.76 -1.47
CA GLY A 407 9.33 41.08 -0.95
C GLY A 407 8.05 41.61 -1.58
N ASP A 408 7.45 40.90 -2.54
CA ASP A 408 6.21 41.32 -3.20
C ASP A 408 4.97 41.05 -2.32
N ALA A 409 4.01 41.97 -2.36
CA ALA A 409 2.73 41.77 -1.67
C ALA A 409 1.82 40.91 -2.54
N SER A 410 1.31 39.81 -1.98
CA SER A 410 0.32 38.94 -2.61
C SER A 410 -0.88 38.70 -1.69
N ILE A 411 -1.89 37.99 -2.19
CA ILE A 411 -3.08 37.60 -1.40
C ILE A 411 -3.10 36.09 -1.32
N ALA A 412 -2.99 35.56 -0.10
CA ALA A 412 -3.18 34.14 0.16
C ALA A 412 -4.58 33.87 0.73
N ILE A 413 -5.21 32.79 0.26
CA ILE A 413 -6.54 32.36 0.75
C ILE A 413 -6.34 31.40 1.91
N ARG A 414 -6.74 31.84 3.10
CA ARG A 414 -6.73 31.00 4.30
C ARG A 414 -8.02 30.21 4.38
N PRO A 415 -7.99 28.86 4.41
CA PRO A 415 -9.18 28.07 4.71
C PRO A 415 -9.77 28.39 6.07
N THR A 416 -11.09 28.32 6.19
CA THR A 416 -11.79 28.42 7.47
C THR A 416 -11.74 27.08 8.23
N PHE A 417 -11.94 27.10 9.55
CA PHE A 417 -12.01 25.88 10.35
C PHE A 417 -13.19 24.98 9.94
N ALA A 418 -14.31 25.56 9.51
CA ALA A 418 -15.46 24.80 9.01
C ALA A 418 -15.13 24.04 7.69
N GLU A 419 -14.40 24.66 6.77
CA GLU A 419 -13.94 24.03 5.54
C GLU A 419 -12.92 22.91 5.85
N ASN A 420 -12.03 23.13 6.82
CA ASN A 420 -11.11 22.09 7.30
C ASN A 420 -11.87 20.89 7.90
N LEU A 421 -12.93 21.10 8.69
CA LEU A 421 -13.78 20.01 9.18
C LEU A 421 -14.59 19.34 8.07
N ARG A 422 -15.05 20.10 7.05
CA ARG A 422 -15.70 19.53 5.87
C ARG A 422 -14.75 18.56 5.15
N TYR A 423 -13.49 18.94 4.97
CA TYR A 423 -12.47 18.05 4.40
C TYR A 423 -12.29 16.76 5.23
N VAL A 424 -12.27 16.87 6.58
CA VAL A 424 -12.23 15.67 7.45
C VAL A 424 -13.38 14.73 7.17
N VAL A 425 -14.60 15.26 7.08
CA VAL A 425 -15.79 14.42 6.90
C VAL A 425 -15.86 13.87 5.48
N ALA A 426 -15.71 14.74 4.48
CA ALA A 426 -15.90 14.36 3.07
C ALA A 426 -14.77 13.47 2.55
N TYR A 427 -13.52 13.85 2.81
CA TYR A 427 -12.36 13.11 2.31
C TYR A 427 -11.87 12.05 3.29
N GLN A 428 -11.44 12.48 4.51
CA GLN A 428 -10.75 11.56 5.41
C GLN A 428 -11.69 10.48 5.96
N PHE A 429 -12.90 10.83 6.44
CA PHE A 429 -13.83 9.83 6.97
C PHE A 429 -14.60 9.12 5.86
N ASN A 430 -15.20 9.85 4.92
CA ASN A 430 -16.04 9.22 3.92
C ASN A 430 -15.22 8.52 2.82
N HIS A 431 -14.33 9.25 2.14
CA HIS A 431 -13.60 8.72 1.00
C HIS A 431 -12.47 7.74 1.40
N GLN A 432 -11.69 8.03 2.47
CA GLN A 432 -10.59 7.17 2.91
C GLN A 432 -11.00 6.03 3.85
N TYR A 433 -12.07 6.16 4.66
CA TYR A 433 -12.44 5.11 5.61
C TYR A 433 -13.72 4.40 5.25
N TRP A 434 -14.87 5.13 5.19
CA TRP A 434 -16.16 4.49 4.96
C TRP A 434 -16.26 3.82 3.59
N ARG A 435 -15.65 4.38 2.56
CA ARG A 435 -15.57 3.75 1.24
C ARG A 435 -14.89 2.38 1.33
N TYR A 436 -13.74 2.27 1.98
CA TYR A 436 -13.03 1.00 2.18
C TYR A 436 -13.79 0.01 3.05
N PHE A 437 -14.43 0.49 4.13
CA PHE A 437 -15.28 -0.33 4.95
C PHE A 437 -16.43 -0.95 4.14
N LEU A 438 -17.11 -0.12 3.34
CA LEU A 438 -18.24 -0.57 2.53
C LEU A 438 -17.84 -1.46 1.35
N TRP A 439 -16.59 -1.35 0.82
CA TRP A 439 -16.07 -2.33 -0.14
C TRP A 439 -16.11 -3.76 0.40
N ASN A 440 -15.74 -3.93 1.67
CA ASN A 440 -15.70 -5.25 2.30
C ASN A 440 -17.09 -5.82 2.66
N PHE A 441 -18.13 -4.96 2.81
CA PHE A 441 -19.41 -5.39 3.39
C PHE A 441 -20.66 -5.02 2.56
N VAL A 442 -20.54 -4.15 1.59
CA VAL A 442 -21.58 -3.78 0.61
C VAL A 442 -21.20 -4.18 -0.80
N GLY A 443 -19.94 -3.97 -1.15
CA GLY A 443 -19.35 -4.33 -2.43
C GLY A 443 -18.56 -3.20 -3.09
N ARG A 444 -17.74 -3.56 -4.07
CA ARG A 444 -16.77 -2.72 -4.76
C ARG A 444 -17.12 -2.56 -6.24
N GLN A 445 -17.00 -1.34 -6.76
CA GLN A 445 -17.30 -1.02 -8.17
C GLN A 445 -16.24 -1.59 -9.12
N ASP A 446 -14.98 -1.30 -8.86
CA ASP A 446 -13.79 -1.78 -9.57
C ASP A 446 -12.52 -1.55 -8.71
N ASP A 447 -11.33 -1.94 -9.20
CA ASP A 447 -10.05 -1.75 -8.52
C ASP A 447 -9.27 -0.52 -8.99
N VAL A 448 -9.86 0.32 -9.84
CA VAL A 448 -9.25 1.56 -10.32
C VAL A 448 -9.09 2.55 -9.17
N LEU A 449 -7.89 3.11 -9.05
CA LEU A 449 -7.55 4.09 -8.01
C LEU A 449 -8.40 5.36 -8.15
N ASN A 450 -9.16 5.68 -7.11
CA ASN A 450 -10.01 6.87 -7.07
C ASN A 450 -9.39 8.00 -6.25
N GLN A 451 -8.55 8.81 -6.87
CA GLN A 451 -7.91 9.96 -6.24
C GLN A 451 -8.78 11.23 -6.23
N SER A 452 -9.61 11.39 -7.24
CA SER A 452 -10.36 12.64 -7.50
C SER A 452 -11.78 12.65 -6.92
N GLY A 453 -12.24 11.57 -6.29
CA GLY A 453 -13.64 11.42 -5.88
C GLY A 453 -14.59 11.23 -7.05
N SER A 454 -14.09 10.78 -8.20
CA SER A 454 -14.88 10.42 -9.36
C SER A 454 -15.91 9.35 -9.01
N ARG A 455 -17.14 9.48 -9.49
CA ARG A 455 -18.18 8.47 -9.37
C ARG A 455 -18.03 7.32 -10.36
N MET A 456 -17.09 7.45 -11.30
CA MET A 456 -16.89 6.50 -12.40
C MET A 456 -16.13 5.24 -11.96
N HIS A 457 -15.24 5.35 -10.99
CA HIS A 457 -14.32 4.29 -10.60
C HIS A 457 -14.08 4.25 -9.10
N GLY A 458 -13.71 3.08 -8.58
CA GLY A 458 -13.21 2.88 -7.23
C GLY A 458 -14.21 3.21 -6.12
N ASN A 459 -15.51 3.09 -6.37
CA ASN A 459 -16.56 3.39 -5.41
C ASN A 459 -17.20 2.11 -4.84
N ILE A 460 -18.31 2.33 -4.14
CA ILE A 460 -19.14 1.29 -3.56
C ILE A 460 -20.12 0.83 -4.63
N LEU A 461 -20.35 -0.48 -4.72
CA LEU A 461 -21.36 -1.09 -5.59
C LEU A 461 -22.16 -2.11 -4.80
N SER A 462 -23.45 -1.83 -4.59
CA SER A 462 -24.30 -2.72 -3.80
C SER A 462 -24.81 -3.94 -4.58
N GLY A 463 -25.01 -3.79 -5.89
CA GLY A 463 -25.69 -4.75 -6.76
C GLY A 463 -27.20 -4.50 -6.89
N PHE A 464 -27.74 -3.47 -6.24
CA PHE A 464 -29.12 -3.00 -6.44
C PHE A 464 -29.11 -1.73 -7.29
N ASP A 465 -29.51 -1.84 -8.56
CA ASP A 465 -29.44 -0.75 -9.54
C ASP A 465 -30.06 0.56 -9.05
N ALA A 466 -31.21 0.51 -8.35
CA ALA A 466 -31.88 1.69 -7.83
C ALA A 466 -31.05 2.45 -6.77
N ILE A 467 -30.22 1.72 -6.02
CA ILE A 467 -29.32 2.30 -5.01
C ILE A 467 -28.03 2.75 -5.70
N ASP A 468 -27.46 1.89 -6.54
CA ASP A 468 -26.20 2.14 -7.22
C ASP A 468 -26.29 3.35 -8.16
N ALA A 469 -27.44 3.58 -8.80
CA ALA A 469 -27.68 4.76 -9.63
C ALA A 469 -27.53 6.09 -8.88
N LEU A 470 -27.78 6.12 -7.56
CA LEU A 470 -27.59 7.32 -6.74
C LEU A 470 -26.12 7.67 -6.49
N PHE A 471 -25.23 6.64 -6.48
CA PHE A 471 -23.82 6.81 -6.11
C PHE A 471 -22.85 6.73 -7.30
N VAL A 472 -23.11 5.80 -8.24
CA VAL A 472 -22.19 5.47 -9.33
C VAL A 472 -22.84 5.56 -10.71
N GLY A 473 -24.08 6.07 -10.79
CA GLY A 473 -24.84 6.17 -12.03
C GLY A 473 -25.51 4.85 -12.45
N SER A 474 -26.32 4.93 -13.51
CA SER A 474 -27.10 3.79 -14.01
C SER A 474 -26.21 2.62 -14.41
N GLN A 475 -26.50 1.43 -13.88
CA GLN A 475 -25.75 0.20 -14.14
C GLN A 475 -26.28 -0.57 -15.38
N HIS A 476 -27.40 -0.16 -15.93
CA HIS A 476 -28.01 -0.80 -17.13
C HIS A 476 -27.25 -0.52 -18.42
N GLN A 477 -26.58 0.64 -18.50
CA GLN A 477 -25.90 1.12 -19.71
C GLN A 477 -24.38 0.95 -19.64
N LEU A 478 -23.87 0.08 -18.74
CA LEU A 478 -22.46 -0.20 -18.67
C LEU A 478 -21.94 -0.83 -19.95
N THR A 479 -20.80 -0.33 -20.43
CA THR A 479 -20.06 -0.97 -21.51
C THR A 479 -19.58 -2.36 -21.07
N ASP A 480 -19.28 -3.23 -22.02
CA ASP A 480 -18.75 -4.56 -21.71
C ASP A 480 -17.42 -4.48 -20.96
N SER A 481 -16.57 -3.50 -21.26
CA SER A 481 -15.29 -3.27 -20.56
C SER A 481 -15.52 -2.90 -19.09
N LEU A 482 -16.43 -1.97 -18.79
CA LEU A 482 -16.77 -1.58 -17.42
C LEU A 482 -17.50 -2.69 -16.64
N ARG A 483 -18.32 -3.49 -17.32
CA ARG A 483 -19.02 -4.64 -16.71
C ARG A 483 -18.05 -5.73 -16.28
N ARG A 484 -16.96 -5.93 -17.04
CA ARG A 484 -15.90 -6.91 -16.78
C ARG A 484 -14.71 -6.32 -16.01
N ALA A 485 -14.80 -5.07 -15.53
CA ALA A 485 -13.74 -4.39 -14.82
C ALA A 485 -13.22 -5.25 -13.64
N THR A 486 -11.92 -5.23 -13.44
CA THR A 486 -11.27 -5.94 -12.34
C THR A 486 -11.74 -5.36 -11.00
N GLY A 487 -11.84 -6.21 -9.97
CA GLY A 487 -12.29 -5.79 -8.64
C GLY A 487 -13.81 -5.58 -8.48
N ARG A 488 -14.63 -5.78 -9.53
CA ARG A 488 -16.09 -5.61 -9.46
C ARG A 488 -16.73 -6.71 -8.62
N ALA A 489 -17.28 -6.35 -7.44
CA ALA A 489 -17.70 -7.28 -6.41
C ALA A 489 -18.93 -6.80 -5.64
N PRO A 490 -20.18 -6.90 -6.16
CA PRO A 490 -21.39 -6.54 -5.44
C PRO A 490 -21.72 -7.58 -4.35
N LEU A 491 -22.05 -7.14 -3.14
CA LEU A 491 -22.34 -8.01 -1.98
C LEU A 491 -23.78 -7.85 -1.43
N TYR A 492 -24.63 -7.10 -2.12
CA TYR A 492 -26.07 -6.97 -1.84
C TYR A 492 -26.42 -6.59 -0.39
N PHE A 493 -25.56 -5.85 0.29
CA PHE A 493 -25.64 -5.47 1.71
C PHE A 493 -25.68 -6.66 2.68
N LEU A 494 -25.60 -7.92 2.24
CA LEU A 494 -25.81 -9.08 3.11
C LEU A 494 -24.82 -9.14 4.28
N PRO A 495 -23.49 -8.97 4.08
CA PRO A 495 -22.56 -8.93 5.21
C PRO A 495 -22.81 -7.73 6.14
N LEU A 496 -23.13 -6.55 5.57
CA LEU A 496 -23.40 -5.34 6.35
C LEU A 496 -24.61 -5.52 7.25
N LEU A 497 -25.75 -6.00 6.71
CA LEU A 497 -26.99 -6.20 7.46
C LEU A 497 -26.82 -7.22 8.58
N LEU A 498 -26.11 -8.32 8.30
CA LEU A 498 -25.83 -9.33 9.31
C LEU A 498 -24.95 -8.78 10.44
N GLY A 499 -23.93 -7.97 10.11
CA GLY A 499 -23.08 -7.29 11.08
C GLY A 499 -23.83 -6.27 11.93
N LEU A 500 -24.69 -5.45 11.32
CA LEU A 500 -25.53 -4.48 12.03
C LEU A 500 -26.54 -5.16 12.95
N LEU A 501 -27.13 -6.28 12.51
CA LEU A 501 -27.99 -7.11 13.34
C LEU A 501 -27.24 -7.63 14.58
N GLY A 502 -25.99 -8.09 14.39
CA GLY A 502 -25.14 -8.54 15.49
C GLY A 502 -24.68 -7.42 16.42
N PHE A 503 -24.39 -6.23 15.89
CA PHE A 503 -24.13 -5.04 16.70
C PHE A 503 -25.33 -4.72 17.60
N GLY A 504 -26.54 -4.65 17.03
CA GLY A 504 -27.79 -4.41 17.77
C GLY A 504 -28.05 -5.48 18.82
N TYR A 505 -27.83 -6.76 18.47
CA TYR A 505 -27.97 -7.87 19.42
C TYR A 505 -27.05 -7.71 20.64
N LEU A 506 -25.76 -7.44 20.43
CA LEU A 506 -24.82 -7.22 21.52
C LEU A 506 -25.12 -5.94 22.30
N PHE A 507 -25.59 -4.89 21.63
CA PHE A 507 -25.95 -3.63 22.30
C PHE A 507 -27.00 -3.85 23.40
N PHE A 508 -28.03 -4.68 23.12
CA PHE A 508 -29.08 -4.97 24.08
C PHE A 508 -28.76 -6.14 25.05
N ARG A 509 -27.99 -7.14 24.58
CA ARG A 509 -27.69 -8.34 25.34
C ARG A 509 -26.48 -8.21 26.27
N SER A 510 -25.47 -7.50 25.82
CA SER A 510 -24.22 -7.26 26.56
C SER A 510 -23.56 -5.94 26.19
N PRO A 511 -24.10 -4.80 26.68
CA PRO A 511 -23.60 -3.45 26.38
C PRO A 511 -22.11 -3.30 26.67
N ARG A 512 -21.60 -3.98 27.69
CA ARG A 512 -20.19 -3.99 28.07
C ARG A 512 -19.28 -4.48 26.93
N TYR A 513 -19.54 -5.66 26.37
CA TYR A 513 -18.73 -6.20 25.29
C TYR A 513 -18.95 -5.45 23.99
N ASN A 514 -20.16 -4.96 23.75
CA ASN A 514 -20.39 -4.08 22.60
C ASN A 514 -19.57 -2.79 22.70
N PHE A 515 -19.47 -2.17 23.87
CA PHE A 515 -18.64 -1.01 24.10
C PHE A 515 -17.14 -1.30 23.85
N ILE A 516 -16.62 -2.43 24.37
CA ILE A 516 -15.23 -2.85 24.15
C ILE A 516 -14.94 -3.02 22.64
N LEU A 517 -15.82 -3.71 21.92
CA LEU A 517 -15.68 -3.92 20.48
C LEU A 517 -15.81 -2.62 19.69
N THR A 518 -16.77 -1.73 20.06
CA THR A 518 -16.91 -0.41 19.42
C THR A 518 -15.66 0.45 19.64
N THR A 519 -15.07 0.39 20.84
CA THR A 519 -13.80 1.08 21.10
C THR A 519 -12.69 0.55 20.22
N LEU A 520 -12.55 -0.77 20.09
CA LEU A 520 -11.55 -1.38 19.20
C LEU A 520 -11.79 -1.00 17.73
N PHE A 521 -13.06 -1.02 17.28
CA PHE A 521 -13.46 -0.64 15.93
C PHE A 521 -13.08 0.80 15.61
N ILE A 522 -13.37 1.75 16.50
CA ILE A 522 -13.04 3.16 16.32
C ILE A 522 -11.52 3.37 16.31
N LEU A 523 -10.80 2.75 17.25
CA LEU A 523 -9.35 2.93 17.39
C LEU A 523 -8.57 2.34 16.20
N THR A 524 -8.99 1.17 15.71
CA THR A 524 -8.36 0.52 14.53
C THR A 524 -8.96 0.97 13.20
N GLY A 525 -9.87 1.92 13.21
CA GLY A 525 -10.52 2.52 12.03
C GLY A 525 -10.36 4.04 12.00
N LEU A 526 -11.38 4.76 12.44
CA LEU A 526 -11.44 6.23 12.37
C LEU A 526 -10.27 6.94 13.07
N ALA A 527 -9.77 6.41 14.19
CA ALA A 527 -8.65 7.01 14.89
C ALA A 527 -7.34 6.93 14.07
N ILE A 528 -7.17 5.88 13.24
CA ILE A 528 -6.03 5.76 12.32
C ILE A 528 -6.06 6.88 11.28
N VAL A 529 -7.24 7.21 10.73
CA VAL A 529 -7.39 8.32 9.78
C VAL A 529 -6.89 9.63 10.38
N ILE A 530 -7.29 9.91 11.63
CA ILE A 530 -6.86 11.10 12.36
C ILE A 530 -5.35 11.08 12.60
N TYR A 531 -4.81 9.95 13.05
CA TYR A 531 -3.39 9.80 13.40
C TYR A 531 -2.47 9.92 12.19
N LEU A 532 -2.82 9.26 11.07
CA LEU A 532 -1.97 9.27 9.88
C LEU A 532 -1.97 10.62 9.16
N ASN A 533 -3.07 11.39 9.25
CA ASN A 533 -3.24 12.68 8.57
C ASN A 533 -2.68 12.68 7.15
N GLN A 534 -3.05 11.67 6.35
CA GLN A 534 -2.52 11.49 5.00
C GLN A 534 -3.00 12.62 4.08
N PRO A 535 -2.10 13.20 3.26
CA PRO A 535 -2.49 14.13 2.22
C PRO A 535 -3.32 13.43 1.13
N PRO A 536 -4.03 14.17 0.28
CA PRO A 536 -4.73 13.59 -0.86
C PRO A 536 -3.77 13.00 -1.91
N LEU A 537 -4.32 12.40 -2.96
CA LEU A 537 -3.58 11.85 -4.10
C LEU A 537 -2.55 10.76 -3.74
N GLN A 538 -2.94 9.84 -2.85
CA GLN A 538 -2.10 8.69 -2.52
C GLN A 538 -1.86 7.80 -3.75
N PRO A 539 -0.65 7.25 -3.96
CA PRO A 539 -0.30 6.49 -5.16
C PRO A 539 -1.00 5.12 -5.24
N ARG A 540 -1.50 4.61 -4.11
CA ARG A 540 -2.30 3.37 -4.02
C ARG A 540 -3.41 3.51 -2.98
N GLU A 541 -4.43 2.67 -3.06
CA GLU A 541 -5.46 2.55 -2.03
C GLU A 541 -4.84 2.08 -0.70
N ARG A 542 -5.36 2.58 0.43
CA ARG A 542 -4.79 2.35 1.77
C ARG A 542 -5.74 1.59 2.70
N ASP A 543 -6.64 0.78 2.15
CA ASP A 543 -7.64 0.00 2.87
C ASP A 543 -7.06 -0.97 3.91
N TYR A 544 -5.88 -1.54 3.63
CA TYR A 544 -5.15 -2.44 4.53
C TYR A 544 -4.80 -1.82 5.88
N THR A 545 -4.73 -0.50 6.00
CA THR A 545 -4.47 0.18 7.27
C THR A 545 -5.63 0.03 8.26
N PHE A 546 -6.83 -0.25 7.78
CA PHE A 546 -8.07 -0.32 8.57
C PHE A 546 -8.54 -1.76 8.83
N VAL A 547 -7.77 -2.76 8.47
CA VAL A 547 -8.13 -4.19 8.58
C VAL A 547 -8.53 -4.60 10.00
N GLY A 548 -7.99 -3.94 11.03
CA GLY A 548 -8.38 -4.17 12.43
C GLY A 548 -9.85 -3.86 12.70
N SER A 549 -10.40 -2.76 12.14
CA SER A 549 -11.82 -2.42 12.28
C SER A 549 -12.71 -3.40 11.51
N PHE A 550 -12.27 -3.88 10.35
CA PHE A 550 -12.97 -4.88 9.55
C PHE A 550 -13.04 -6.23 10.29
N MET A 551 -11.94 -6.62 10.96
CA MET A 551 -11.92 -7.79 11.86
C MET A 551 -12.96 -7.68 12.98
N VAL A 552 -13.08 -6.51 13.61
CA VAL A 552 -14.09 -6.28 14.66
C VAL A 552 -15.51 -6.37 14.09
N PHE A 553 -15.77 -5.80 12.92
CA PHE A 553 -17.08 -5.89 12.29
C PHE A 553 -17.49 -7.34 12.01
N CYS A 554 -16.53 -8.19 11.64
CA CYS A 554 -16.78 -9.62 11.45
C CYS A 554 -17.09 -10.36 12.77
N ILE A 555 -16.68 -9.81 13.94
CA ILE A 555 -17.20 -10.31 15.23
C ILE A 555 -18.70 -10.06 15.32
N TRP A 556 -19.18 -8.86 14.96
CA TRP A 556 -20.61 -8.57 14.92
C TRP A 556 -21.35 -9.42 13.89
N ILE A 557 -20.75 -9.72 12.71
CA ILE A 557 -21.33 -10.69 11.76
C ILE A 557 -21.59 -12.05 12.45
N GLY A 558 -20.63 -12.54 13.22
CA GLY A 558 -20.81 -13.77 14.02
C GLY A 558 -21.97 -13.70 15.01
N PHE A 559 -22.13 -12.55 15.70
CA PHE A 559 -23.28 -12.32 16.59
C PHE A 559 -24.61 -12.13 15.84
N GLY A 560 -24.56 -11.66 14.59
CA GLY A 560 -25.72 -11.57 13.71
C GLY A 560 -26.38 -12.92 13.45
N VAL A 561 -25.58 -14.00 13.43
CA VAL A 561 -26.10 -15.39 13.33
C VAL A 561 -26.96 -15.74 14.53
N LEU A 562 -26.54 -15.40 15.76
CA LEU A 562 -27.30 -15.64 16.98
C LEU A 562 -28.56 -14.79 17.03
N ALA A 563 -28.44 -13.53 16.60
CA ALA A 563 -29.58 -12.61 16.52
C ALA A 563 -30.63 -13.10 15.52
N LEU A 564 -30.22 -13.50 14.31
CA LEU A 564 -31.12 -14.05 13.30
C LEU A 564 -31.84 -15.31 13.78
N TYR A 565 -31.10 -16.20 14.46
CA TYR A 565 -31.69 -17.39 15.07
C TYR A 565 -32.82 -17.05 16.06
N GLU A 566 -32.56 -16.11 17.00
CA GLU A 566 -33.58 -15.69 17.97
C GLU A 566 -34.75 -14.98 17.31
N LEU A 567 -34.55 -14.16 16.30
CA LEU A 567 -35.59 -13.48 15.53
C LEU A 567 -36.52 -14.48 14.83
N LEU A 568 -35.96 -15.45 14.11
CA LEU A 568 -36.73 -16.49 13.41
C LEU A 568 -37.46 -17.40 14.37
N GLN A 569 -36.87 -17.70 15.52
CA GLN A 569 -37.51 -18.47 16.58
C GLN A 569 -38.72 -17.74 17.16
N ARG A 570 -38.59 -16.45 17.51
CA ARG A 570 -39.69 -15.60 18.05
C ARG A 570 -40.80 -15.40 17.02
N GLY A 571 -40.44 -15.30 15.73
CA GLY A 571 -41.38 -15.20 14.62
C GLY A 571 -42.13 -16.51 14.33
N LYS A 572 -41.86 -17.61 15.10
CA LYS A 572 -42.45 -18.93 14.94
C LYS A 572 -42.29 -19.51 13.52
N PHE A 573 -41.25 -19.16 12.81
CA PHE A 573 -40.97 -19.72 11.50
C PHE A 573 -40.66 -21.22 11.62
N SER A 574 -41.31 -22.04 10.77
CA SER A 574 -40.95 -23.46 10.72
C SER A 574 -39.50 -23.64 10.27
N HIS A 575 -38.78 -24.56 10.89
CA HIS A 575 -37.38 -24.86 10.54
C HIS A 575 -36.40 -23.69 10.71
N TYR A 576 -36.63 -22.74 11.64
CA TYR A 576 -35.81 -21.54 11.90
C TYR A 576 -34.33 -21.86 12.04
N TYR A 577 -33.94 -22.99 12.61
CA TYR A 577 -32.53 -23.41 12.71
C TYR A 577 -31.89 -23.63 11.32
N ARG A 578 -32.62 -24.31 10.40
CA ARG A 578 -32.13 -24.56 9.03
C ARG A 578 -32.02 -23.27 8.24
N TRP A 579 -32.99 -22.38 8.32
CA TRP A 579 -32.97 -21.09 7.66
C TRP A 579 -31.82 -20.23 8.15
N THR A 580 -31.54 -20.22 9.48
CA THR A 580 -30.37 -19.51 10.00
C THR A 580 -29.06 -20.02 9.37
N ILE A 581 -28.89 -21.33 9.29
CA ILE A 581 -27.68 -21.93 8.69
C ILE A 581 -27.57 -21.54 7.21
N ILE A 582 -28.65 -21.71 6.44
CA ILE A 582 -28.62 -21.41 4.99
C ILE A 582 -28.29 -19.95 4.74
N LEU A 583 -29.05 -19.01 5.29
CA LEU A 583 -28.89 -17.58 5.05
C LEU A 583 -27.50 -17.06 5.48
N CYS A 584 -26.97 -17.56 6.61
CA CYS A 584 -25.66 -17.11 7.06
C CYS A 584 -24.51 -17.78 6.28
N THR A 585 -24.71 -19.00 5.76
CA THR A 585 -23.71 -19.64 4.88
C THR A 585 -23.63 -18.91 3.54
N GLU A 586 -24.76 -18.44 3.01
CA GLU A 586 -24.79 -17.64 1.76
C GLU A 586 -23.93 -16.37 1.86
N VAL A 587 -23.86 -15.73 3.03
CA VAL A 587 -22.97 -14.56 3.23
C VAL A 587 -21.50 -14.91 2.99
N VAL A 588 -21.05 -16.05 3.56
CA VAL A 588 -19.66 -16.51 3.40
C VAL A 588 -19.41 -16.99 1.97
N LEU A 589 -20.33 -17.70 1.38
CA LEU A 589 -20.22 -18.17 -0.01
C LEU A 589 -20.19 -17.00 -0.99
N LEU A 590 -21.02 -15.98 -0.77
CA LEU A 590 -21.02 -14.76 -1.58
C LEU A 590 -19.65 -14.07 -1.52
N LEU A 591 -19.10 -13.85 -0.32
CA LEU A 591 -17.77 -13.26 -0.15
C LEU A 591 -16.69 -14.11 -0.83
N LEU A 592 -16.71 -15.43 -0.62
CA LEU A 592 -15.75 -16.35 -1.23
C LEU A 592 -15.82 -16.32 -2.76
N THR A 593 -17.01 -16.51 -3.34
CA THR A 593 -17.16 -16.65 -4.80
C THR A 593 -16.92 -15.34 -5.54
N THR A 594 -17.39 -14.21 -4.96
CA THR A 594 -17.23 -12.89 -5.58
C THR A 594 -15.78 -12.44 -5.55
N ASN A 595 -15.08 -12.65 -4.42
CA ASN A 595 -13.71 -12.19 -4.26
C ASN A 595 -12.65 -13.18 -4.79
N PHE A 596 -12.98 -14.46 -4.94
CA PHE A 596 -12.03 -15.50 -5.37
C PHE A 596 -11.33 -15.14 -6.69
N ARG A 597 -12.09 -14.68 -7.69
CA ARG A 597 -11.55 -14.31 -9.00
C ARG A 597 -10.53 -13.18 -8.90
N TRP A 598 -10.77 -12.19 -8.03
CA TRP A 598 -9.96 -10.98 -7.92
C TRP A 598 -8.72 -11.15 -7.03
N HIS A 599 -8.73 -12.15 -6.13
CA HIS A 599 -7.60 -12.46 -5.26
C HIS A 599 -6.82 -13.72 -5.69
N ASN A 600 -7.20 -14.36 -6.80
CA ASN A 600 -6.41 -15.46 -7.34
C ASN A 600 -5.19 -14.90 -8.11
N ARG A 601 -4.05 -14.91 -7.46
CA ARG A 601 -2.77 -14.44 -8.00
C ARG A 601 -1.85 -15.60 -8.40
N HIS A 602 -2.41 -16.82 -8.52
CA HIS A 602 -1.65 -18.02 -8.87
C HIS A 602 -0.95 -17.87 -10.21
N GLY A 603 0.34 -18.16 -10.25
CA GLY A 603 1.18 -18.08 -11.45
C GLY A 603 1.54 -16.66 -11.91
N ARG A 604 1.14 -15.62 -11.19
CA ARG A 604 1.49 -14.24 -11.51
C ARG A 604 2.95 -13.96 -11.16
N ASN A 605 3.73 -13.47 -12.15
CA ASN A 605 5.16 -13.16 -11.99
C ASN A 605 5.56 -11.85 -12.70
N PHE A 606 4.61 -10.95 -12.90
CA PHE A 606 4.78 -9.74 -13.72
C PHE A 606 5.90 -8.82 -13.21
N ALA A 607 6.01 -8.59 -11.90
CA ALA A 607 7.03 -7.69 -11.35
C ALA A 607 8.46 -8.23 -11.57
N HIS A 608 8.64 -9.53 -11.50
CA HIS A 608 9.91 -10.21 -11.83
C HIS A 608 10.25 -10.10 -13.32
N GLU A 609 9.28 -10.40 -14.21
CA GLU A 609 9.45 -10.25 -15.66
C GLU A 609 9.81 -8.81 -16.05
N LEU A 610 9.17 -7.82 -15.43
CA LEU A 610 9.47 -6.41 -15.62
C LEU A 610 10.93 -6.08 -15.23
N ALA A 611 11.39 -6.59 -14.10
CA ALA A 611 12.76 -6.38 -13.63
C ALA A 611 13.80 -7.01 -14.57
N LEU A 612 13.54 -8.21 -15.08
CA LEU A 612 14.39 -8.84 -16.09
C LEU A 612 14.44 -8.03 -17.38
N ASN A 613 13.28 -7.55 -17.87
CA ASN A 613 13.20 -6.70 -19.07
C ASN A 613 14.03 -5.40 -18.92
N TYR A 614 14.10 -4.83 -17.73
CA TYR A 614 14.97 -3.68 -17.47
C TYR A 614 16.45 -4.06 -17.46
N LEU A 615 16.83 -5.10 -16.69
CA LEU A 615 18.24 -5.42 -16.45
C LEU A 615 18.94 -6.07 -17.64
N GLU A 616 18.26 -6.99 -18.34
CA GLU A 616 18.88 -7.75 -19.44
C GLU A 616 19.08 -6.92 -20.70
N CYS A 617 18.34 -5.81 -20.86
CA CYS A 617 18.53 -4.90 -21.98
C CYS A 617 19.72 -3.93 -21.83
N LEU A 618 20.43 -3.95 -20.70
CA LEU A 618 21.51 -3.01 -20.42
C LEU A 618 22.88 -3.54 -20.86
N GLU A 619 23.75 -2.63 -21.31
CA GLU A 619 25.15 -2.94 -21.54
C GLU A 619 25.87 -3.32 -20.22
N PRO A 620 26.99 -4.04 -20.28
CA PRO A 620 27.79 -4.35 -19.10
C PRO A 620 28.21 -3.10 -18.31
N ASN A 621 28.24 -3.22 -16.98
CA ASN A 621 28.64 -2.16 -16.03
C ASN A 621 27.83 -0.86 -16.18
N ALA A 622 26.56 -0.94 -16.60
CA ALA A 622 25.69 0.21 -16.78
C ALA A 622 25.26 0.86 -15.45
N ILE A 623 24.83 2.11 -15.54
CA ILE A 623 24.12 2.84 -14.49
C ILE A 623 22.67 2.97 -14.94
N LEU A 624 21.72 2.41 -14.16
CA LEU A 624 20.29 2.52 -14.41
C LEU A 624 19.65 3.48 -13.43
N LEU A 625 19.13 4.59 -13.93
CA LEU A 625 18.41 5.60 -13.15
C LEU A 625 16.92 5.27 -13.14
N THR A 626 16.36 5.06 -11.94
CA THR A 626 14.96 4.64 -11.74
C THR A 626 14.16 5.66 -10.93
N VAL A 627 12.82 5.55 -10.94
CA VAL A 627 11.90 6.44 -10.20
C VAL A 627 10.82 5.61 -9.53
N GLY A 628 10.64 5.78 -8.21
CA GLY A 628 9.59 5.12 -7.44
C GLY A 628 9.85 3.64 -7.12
N ASP A 629 8.96 3.08 -6.31
CA ASP A 629 9.11 1.76 -5.70
C ASP A 629 8.98 0.62 -6.73
N ASN A 630 7.95 0.69 -7.58
CA ASN A 630 7.68 -0.35 -8.59
C ASN A 630 8.74 -0.47 -9.68
N ASP A 631 9.54 0.58 -9.85
CA ASP A 631 10.60 0.68 -10.84
C ASP A 631 11.97 0.32 -10.24
N THR A 632 12.08 0.25 -8.90
CA THR A 632 13.35 0.05 -8.18
C THR A 632 13.38 -1.27 -7.39
N TYR A 633 12.35 -1.55 -6.59
CA TYR A 633 12.37 -2.69 -5.67
C TYR A 633 12.42 -4.06 -6.35
N PRO A 634 11.71 -4.30 -7.48
CA PRO A 634 11.86 -5.54 -8.23
C PRO A 634 13.29 -5.75 -8.78
N LEU A 635 13.98 -4.66 -9.19
CA LEU A 635 15.37 -4.72 -9.66
C LEU A 635 16.30 -5.12 -8.53
N TRP A 636 16.17 -4.51 -7.36
CA TRP A 636 16.97 -4.87 -6.19
C TRP A 636 16.74 -6.34 -5.79
N TYR A 637 15.49 -6.83 -5.84
CA TYR A 637 15.21 -8.24 -5.58
C TYR A 637 15.97 -9.17 -6.54
N VAL A 638 15.88 -8.93 -7.83
CA VAL A 638 16.52 -9.76 -8.85
C VAL A 638 18.06 -9.71 -8.73
N GLN A 639 18.63 -8.54 -8.41
CA GLN A 639 20.08 -8.41 -8.18
C GLN A 639 20.52 -9.08 -6.88
N GLU A 640 19.86 -8.76 -5.75
CA GLU A 640 20.31 -9.20 -4.42
C GLU A 640 20.02 -10.67 -4.14
N VAL A 641 18.84 -11.15 -4.53
CA VAL A 641 18.38 -12.50 -4.20
C VAL A 641 18.74 -13.50 -5.29
N GLU A 642 18.54 -13.15 -6.55
CA GLU A 642 18.78 -14.07 -7.67
C GLU A 642 20.18 -13.93 -8.29
N GLY A 643 20.85 -12.80 -8.05
CA GLY A 643 22.21 -12.56 -8.51
C GLY A 643 22.35 -12.16 -9.98
N VAL A 644 21.25 -11.67 -10.59
CA VAL A 644 21.21 -11.28 -12.00
C VAL A 644 21.75 -9.87 -12.17
N ARG A 645 22.66 -9.67 -13.11
CA ARG A 645 23.21 -8.37 -13.52
C ARG A 645 23.68 -7.49 -12.34
N ARG A 646 24.46 -8.06 -11.41
CA ARG A 646 25.11 -7.34 -10.30
C ARG A 646 26.18 -6.36 -10.74
N ASP A 647 26.57 -6.40 -12.01
CA ASP A 647 27.44 -5.42 -12.66
C ASP A 647 26.74 -4.07 -12.87
N VAL A 648 25.40 -4.06 -12.96
CA VAL A 648 24.59 -2.86 -13.16
C VAL A 648 24.36 -2.13 -11.84
N ARG A 649 24.57 -0.80 -11.82
CA ARG A 649 24.23 0.03 -10.66
C ARG A 649 22.84 0.64 -10.81
N VAL A 650 21.88 0.12 -10.05
CA VAL A 650 20.54 0.73 -9.94
C VAL A 650 20.62 1.95 -9.01
N CYS A 651 20.16 3.11 -9.49
CA CYS A 651 20.19 4.38 -8.78
C CYS A 651 18.81 5.04 -8.81
N ASN A 652 18.13 5.11 -7.66
CA ASN A 652 16.82 5.75 -7.55
C ASN A 652 16.96 7.26 -7.45
N LEU A 653 16.34 7.99 -8.39
CA LEU A 653 16.40 9.46 -8.49
C LEU A 653 15.67 10.16 -7.34
N GLU A 654 14.65 9.54 -6.73
CA GLU A 654 13.94 10.11 -5.59
C GLU A 654 14.75 10.05 -4.29
N LEU A 655 15.66 9.07 -4.18
CA LEU A 655 16.58 8.95 -3.05
C LEU A 655 17.88 9.77 -3.25
N LEU A 656 18.20 10.14 -4.48
CA LEU A 656 19.44 10.84 -4.84
C LEU A 656 19.64 12.19 -4.10
N PRO A 657 18.60 12.95 -3.71
CA PRO A 657 18.72 14.12 -2.84
C PRO A 657 19.35 13.84 -1.47
N LEU A 658 19.26 12.61 -0.96
CA LEU A 658 19.61 12.24 0.42
C LEU A 658 21.10 11.91 0.56
N ALA A 659 21.75 12.48 1.56
CA ALA A 659 23.20 12.33 1.77
C ALA A 659 23.62 10.87 2.00
N TRP A 660 22.85 10.11 2.80
CA TRP A 660 23.13 8.69 3.10
C TRP A 660 23.14 7.84 1.83
N TYR A 661 22.23 8.14 0.88
CA TYR A 661 22.14 7.39 -0.36
C TYR A 661 23.29 7.72 -1.31
N ARG A 662 23.65 9.01 -1.43
CA ARG A 662 24.81 9.42 -2.20
C ARG A 662 26.09 8.79 -1.67
N GLU A 663 26.25 8.74 -0.35
CA GLU A 663 27.42 8.07 0.26
C GLU A 663 27.45 6.57 -0.06
N GLN A 664 26.31 5.88 0.03
CA GLN A 664 26.20 4.47 -0.35
C GLN A 664 26.59 4.23 -1.83
N LEU A 665 26.16 5.12 -2.73
CA LEU A 665 26.48 5.02 -4.17
C LEU A 665 27.96 5.25 -4.49
N ARG A 666 28.71 5.88 -3.60
CA ARG A 666 30.17 6.11 -3.72
C ARG A 666 31.02 4.89 -3.36
N HIS A 667 30.41 3.83 -2.88
CA HIS A 667 31.07 2.55 -2.62
C HIS A 667 30.73 1.54 -3.72
N SER A 668 31.69 0.69 -4.06
CA SER A 668 31.45 -0.43 -4.96
C SER A 668 30.52 -1.47 -4.27
N THR A 669 29.71 -2.11 -5.07
CA THR A 669 28.76 -3.15 -4.59
C THR A 669 28.81 -4.30 -5.58
N TYR A 670 29.19 -5.48 -5.12
CA TYR A 670 29.42 -6.64 -5.98
C TYR A 670 30.39 -6.32 -7.12
N GLU A 671 30.01 -6.63 -8.37
CA GLU A 671 30.77 -6.34 -9.57
C GLU A 671 30.60 -4.90 -10.07
N SER A 672 29.71 -4.11 -9.45
CA SER A 672 29.47 -2.73 -9.84
C SER A 672 30.42 -1.75 -9.12
N GLU A 673 31.14 -0.95 -9.90
CA GLU A 673 32.04 0.09 -9.40
C GLU A 673 31.26 1.24 -8.71
N ALA A 674 31.96 1.97 -7.85
CA ALA A 674 31.47 3.19 -7.22
C ALA A 674 31.02 4.22 -8.25
N LEU A 675 29.95 4.97 -7.95
CA LEU A 675 29.54 6.08 -8.80
C LEU A 675 30.43 7.32 -8.58
N PRO A 676 30.76 8.08 -9.61
CA PRO A 676 31.63 9.27 -9.53
C PRO A 676 30.88 10.48 -8.98
N LEU A 677 30.31 10.35 -7.78
CA LEU A 677 29.60 11.41 -7.07
C LEU A 677 30.53 12.20 -6.15
N PRO A 678 30.35 13.51 -5.99
CA PRO A 678 31.08 14.29 -5.00
C PRO A 678 30.68 13.87 -3.57
N LEU A 679 31.54 14.18 -2.59
CA LEU A 679 31.22 14.00 -1.17
C LEU A 679 29.94 14.77 -0.80
N PRO A 680 28.98 14.15 -0.12
CA PRO A 680 27.77 14.84 0.31
C PRO A 680 28.11 15.93 1.35
N GLN A 681 28.00 17.21 0.95
CA GLN A 681 28.25 18.35 1.84
C GLN A 681 26.99 18.74 2.65
N LYS A 682 25.81 18.42 2.13
CA LYS A 682 24.51 18.73 2.74
C LYS A 682 23.69 17.46 2.90
N ALA A 683 22.88 17.40 3.94
CA ALA A 683 21.95 16.29 4.18
C ALA A 683 20.99 16.10 3.01
N TRP A 684 20.54 17.17 2.39
CA TRP A 684 19.71 17.20 1.18
C TRP A 684 20.31 18.08 0.09
N GLN A 685 20.20 17.66 -1.15
CA GLN A 685 20.62 18.42 -2.33
C GLN A 685 19.65 18.14 -3.48
N ASN A 686 19.38 19.13 -4.34
CA ASN A 686 18.47 18.95 -5.47
C ASN A 686 18.90 17.80 -6.38
N ALA A 687 17.97 16.88 -6.70
CA ALA A 687 18.23 15.70 -7.52
C ALA A 687 18.83 16.04 -8.90
N GLY A 688 18.30 17.07 -9.55
CA GLY A 688 18.79 17.51 -10.87
C GLY A 688 20.25 17.96 -10.84
N SER A 689 20.68 18.67 -9.78
CA SER A 689 22.09 19.08 -9.64
C SER A 689 23.01 17.88 -9.43
N VAL A 690 22.61 16.91 -8.60
CA VAL A 690 23.37 15.68 -8.37
C VAL A 690 23.43 14.81 -9.64
N LEU A 691 22.33 14.75 -10.40
CA LEU A 691 22.29 14.07 -11.69
C LEU A 691 23.27 14.70 -12.69
N LEU A 692 23.27 16.03 -12.80
CA LEU A 692 24.22 16.74 -13.65
C LEU A 692 25.68 16.48 -13.25
N ASP A 693 25.98 16.43 -11.95
CA ASP A 693 27.31 16.07 -11.45
C ASP A 693 27.67 14.62 -11.83
N LEU A 694 26.73 13.69 -11.72
CA LEU A 694 26.92 12.31 -12.17
C LEU A 694 27.23 12.22 -13.65
N LEU A 695 26.44 12.89 -14.51
CA LEU A 695 26.62 12.90 -15.97
C LEU A 695 28.00 13.51 -16.34
N ARG A 696 28.37 14.63 -15.74
CA ARG A 696 29.65 15.30 -15.96
C ARG A 696 30.85 14.46 -15.52
N ASN A 697 30.77 13.86 -14.33
CA ASN A 697 31.90 13.12 -13.76
C ASN A 697 32.07 11.74 -14.38
N ASN A 698 30.99 11.12 -14.87
CA ASN A 698 31.02 9.84 -15.57
C ASN A 698 31.82 9.93 -16.88
N ARG A 699 31.81 11.06 -17.59
CA ARG A 699 32.57 11.33 -18.85
C ARG A 699 32.51 10.20 -19.88
N GLY A 700 31.36 9.51 -19.96
CA GLY A 700 31.18 8.39 -20.88
C GLY A 700 31.92 7.10 -20.51
N LYS A 701 32.44 6.97 -19.28
CA LYS A 701 33.12 5.75 -18.80
C LYS A 701 32.17 4.56 -18.64
N ARG A 702 30.95 4.81 -18.14
CA ARG A 702 29.91 3.81 -17.95
C ARG A 702 28.66 4.20 -18.74
N PRO A 703 27.95 3.25 -19.38
CA PRO A 703 26.67 3.53 -20.02
C PRO A 703 25.65 3.99 -18.97
N ILE A 704 24.91 5.06 -19.28
CA ILE A 704 23.85 5.58 -18.41
C ILE A 704 22.52 5.38 -19.10
N TYR A 705 21.57 4.81 -18.35
CA TYR A 705 20.22 4.57 -18.80
C TYR A 705 19.21 5.17 -17.81
N PHE A 706 18.08 5.60 -18.35
CA PHE A 706 16.90 6.02 -17.58
C PHE A 706 15.79 5.00 -17.81
N SER A 707 15.09 4.61 -16.77
CA SER A 707 13.85 3.84 -16.90
C SER A 707 12.78 4.68 -17.62
N ALA A 708 11.60 4.16 -17.88
CA ALA A 708 10.50 4.91 -18.51
C ALA A 708 10.04 6.06 -17.60
N ILE A 709 10.57 7.29 -17.78
CA ILE A 709 10.57 8.35 -16.80
C ILE A 709 9.57 9.46 -17.10
N PRO A 710 9.02 10.13 -16.07
CA PRO A 710 8.35 11.41 -16.21
C PRO A 710 9.26 12.46 -16.87
N LYS A 711 8.72 13.20 -17.83
CA LYS A 711 9.45 14.21 -18.64
C LYS A 711 10.29 15.20 -17.83
N ASN A 712 9.88 15.53 -16.61
CA ASN A 712 10.55 16.49 -15.74
C ASN A 712 12.00 16.10 -15.35
N TYR A 713 12.37 14.82 -15.35
CA TYR A 713 13.73 14.38 -15.04
C TYR A 713 14.69 14.43 -16.25
N VAL A 714 14.16 14.43 -17.46
CA VAL A 714 14.95 14.46 -18.69
C VAL A 714 14.91 15.80 -19.41
N THR A 715 14.20 16.82 -18.85
CA THR A 715 14.11 18.14 -19.44
C THR A 715 15.49 18.77 -19.65
N GLY A 716 15.80 19.15 -20.90
CA GLY A 716 17.06 19.70 -21.31
C GLY A 716 18.12 18.69 -21.77
N ILE A 717 17.81 17.38 -21.73
CA ILE A 717 18.68 16.31 -22.26
C ILE A 717 17.98 15.43 -23.28
N GLU A 718 16.75 15.77 -23.69
CA GLU A 718 15.89 14.96 -24.57
C GLU A 718 16.60 14.62 -25.89
N GLU A 719 17.34 15.55 -26.46
CA GLU A 719 18.09 15.37 -27.71
C GLU A 719 19.28 14.41 -27.59
N TYR A 720 19.66 14.03 -26.36
CA TYR A 720 20.75 13.10 -26.09
C TYR A 720 20.27 11.73 -25.63
N LEU A 721 19.02 11.38 -25.93
CA LEU A 721 18.42 10.10 -25.54
C LEU A 721 18.18 9.21 -26.76
N ARG A 722 18.63 7.96 -26.69
CA ARG A 722 18.26 6.89 -27.60
C ARG A 722 17.20 6.03 -26.91
N TYR A 723 16.13 5.73 -27.63
CA TYR A 723 15.05 4.91 -27.11
C TYR A 723 15.33 3.42 -27.32
N ASP A 724 15.59 2.73 -26.23
CA ASP A 724 15.95 1.31 -26.23
C ASP A 724 14.82 0.40 -25.67
N GLY A 725 13.56 0.86 -25.71
CA GLY A 725 12.39 0.14 -25.20
C GLY A 725 12.11 0.48 -23.73
N PHE A 726 12.35 -0.47 -22.83
CA PHE A 726 12.14 -0.25 -21.39
C PHE A 726 13.02 0.86 -20.80
N VAL A 727 14.04 1.30 -21.52
CA VAL A 727 14.99 2.31 -21.05
C VAL A 727 15.36 3.31 -22.16
N TYR A 728 15.80 4.49 -21.73
CA TYR A 728 16.42 5.49 -22.60
C TYR A 728 17.93 5.52 -22.32
N LYS A 729 18.76 5.29 -23.32
CA LYS A 729 20.22 5.41 -23.22
C LYS A 729 20.64 6.84 -23.39
N PHE A 730 21.42 7.36 -22.43
CA PHE A 730 22.09 8.66 -22.60
C PHE A 730 23.29 8.52 -23.56
N VAL A 731 23.28 9.33 -24.61
CA VAL A 731 24.33 9.36 -25.64
C VAL A 731 24.96 10.76 -25.73
N THR A 732 26.21 10.83 -26.15
CA THR A 732 26.96 12.08 -26.19
C THR A 732 26.74 12.90 -27.47
N LYS A 733 26.08 12.30 -28.46
CA LYS A 733 25.68 12.96 -29.70
C LYS A 733 24.20 13.21 -29.72
N GLN A 734 23.79 14.35 -30.31
CA GLN A 734 22.36 14.60 -30.52
C GLN A 734 21.75 13.51 -31.40
N THR A 735 20.59 13.05 -31.01
CA THR A 735 19.81 12.05 -31.75
C THR A 735 18.68 12.74 -32.51
N PRO A 736 18.34 12.25 -33.72
CA PRO A 736 17.20 12.78 -34.45
C PRO A 736 15.90 12.47 -33.65
N VAL A 737 14.94 13.36 -33.79
CA VAL A 737 13.56 13.13 -33.28
C VAL A 737 12.87 12.17 -34.24
N ASP A 738 11.99 11.31 -33.75
CA ASP A 738 11.21 10.43 -34.62
C ASP A 738 10.20 11.23 -35.48
N SER A 739 9.58 10.57 -36.46
CA SER A 739 8.64 11.17 -37.41
C SER A 739 7.44 11.85 -36.73
N LEU A 740 7.13 11.48 -35.47
CA LEU A 740 6.03 12.04 -34.66
C LEU A 740 6.53 13.00 -33.58
N GLY A 741 7.80 13.36 -33.57
CA GLY A 741 8.37 14.28 -32.58
C GLY A 741 8.52 13.69 -31.17
N ARG A 742 8.56 12.36 -31.03
CA ARG A 742 8.71 11.70 -29.73
C ARG A 742 10.16 11.68 -29.27
N ILE A 743 10.38 11.73 -27.96
CA ILE A 743 11.72 11.71 -27.36
C ILE A 743 12.41 10.37 -27.63
N GLY A 744 13.69 10.44 -28.00
CA GLY A 744 14.58 9.30 -28.19
C GLY A 744 14.49 8.68 -29.59
N PHE A 745 15.64 8.61 -30.25
CA PHE A 745 15.78 7.90 -31.52
C PHE A 745 15.63 6.39 -31.33
N VAL A 746 14.93 5.71 -32.23
CA VAL A 746 14.78 4.25 -32.25
C VAL A 746 15.90 3.62 -33.09
N ASP A 747 16.71 2.78 -32.45
CA ASP A 747 17.63 1.87 -33.12
C ASP A 747 16.90 0.53 -33.32
N THR A 748 16.47 0.27 -34.56
CA THR A 748 15.60 -0.85 -34.89
C THR A 748 16.21 -2.21 -34.58
N GLU A 749 17.53 -2.38 -34.78
CA GLU A 749 18.22 -3.65 -34.50
C GLU A 749 18.29 -3.89 -32.98
N VAL A 750 18.66 -2.88 -32.21
CA VAL A 750 18.76 -2.97 -30.76
C VAL A 750 17.37 -3.23 -30.14
N LEU A 751 16.37 -2.47 -30.58
CA LEU A 751 15.03 -2.59 -29.99
C LEU A 751 14.34 -3.89 -30.40
N TYR A 752 14.53 -4.35 -31.65
CA TYR A 752 14.02 -5.65 -32.09
C TYR A 752 14.63 -6.80 -31.30
N ASP A 753 15.94 -6.80 -31.12
CA ASP A 753 16.64 -7.83 -30.32
C ASP A 753 16.07 -7.92 -28.89
N ARG A 754 15.92 -6.77 -28.23
CA ARG A 754 15.40 -6.69 -26.85
C ARG A 754 13.93 -7.11 -26.70
N LEU A 755 13.05 -6.62 -27.58
CA LEU A 755 11.61 -6.91 -27.44
C LEU A 755 11.22 -8.29 -27.99
N MET A 756 11.86 -8.71 -29.09
CA MET A 756 11.44 -9.91 -29.82
C MET A 756 12.19 -11.17 -29.40
N LYS A 757 13.47 -11.08 -29.01
CA LYS A 757 14.29 -12.23 -28.63
C LYS A 757 14.45 -12.39 -27.13
N HIS A 758 14.57 -11.27 -26.38
CA HIS A 758 14.87 -11.28 -24.94
C HIS A 758 13.71 -10.81 -24.05
N GLY A 759 12.61 -10.32 -24.64
CA GLY A 759 11.48 -9.78 -23.86
C GLY A 759 10.69 -10.86 -23.11
N HIS A 760 10.51 -10.67 -21.79
CA HIS A 760 9.75 -11.51 -20.87
C HIS A 760 8.32 -10.98 -20.74
N PHE A 761 7.32 -11.72 -21.25
CA PHE A 761 5.91 -11.30 -21.31
C PHE A 761 4.93 -12.43 -20.97
N GLU A 762 5.38 -13.48 -20.30
CA GLU A 762 4.59 -14.71 -20.07
C GLU A 762 3.32 -14.41 -19.26
N SER A 763 3.44 -13.59 -18.19
CA SER A 763 2.30 -13.15 -17.36
C SER A 763 1.30 -12.30 -18.14
N LEU A 764 1.76 -11.52 -19.12
CA LEU A 764 0.89 -10.68 -19.95
C LEU A 764 0.18 -11.46 -21.04
N LYS A 765 0.82 -12.47 -21.63
CA LYS A 765 0.23 -13.33 -22.67
C LYS A 765 -0.79 -14.32 -22.12
N ASN A 766 -0.58 -14.79 -20.89
CA ASN A 766 -1.42 -15.82 -20.28
C ASN A 766 -2.76 -15.25 -19.79
N ASN A 767 -3.82 -15.53 -20.50
CA ASN A 767 -5.18 -15.07 -20.19
C ASN A 767 -5.75 -15.61 -18.86
N SER A 768 -5.16 -16.68 -18.30
CA SER A 768 -5.58 -17.21 -17.00
C SER A 768 -5.04 -16.39 -15.81
N ILE A 769 -4.01 -15.57 -16.05
CA ILE A 769 -3.40 -14.70 -15.02
C ILE A 769 -4.16 -13.38 -14.98
N LEU A 770 -4.60 -12.99 -13.79
CA LEU A 770 -5.30 -11.72 -13.59
C LEU A 770 -4.34 -10.54 -13.78
N ALA A 771 -4.64 -9.65 -14.72
CA ALA A 771 -4.03 -8.33 -14.85
C ALA A 771 -4.92 -7.31 -14.09
N ASP A 772 -4.64 -7.10 -12.81
CA ASP A 772 -5.32 -6.09 -11.99
C ASP A 772 -4.94 -4.67 -12.41
N TYR A 773 -5.58 -3.68 -11.80
CA TYR A 773 -5.32 -2.27 -12.10
C TYR A 773 -3.83 -1.89 -11.95
N ASN A 774 -3.12 -2.43 -10.96
CA ASN A 774 -1.70 -2.11 -10.76
C ASN A 774 -0.85 -2.58 -11.95
N ILE A 775 -1.07 -3.79 -12.44
CA ILE A 775 -0.38 -4.31 -13.64
C ILE A 775 -0.74 -3.46 -14.86
N GLN A 776 -2.03 -3.16 -15.06
CA GLN A 776 -2.49 -2.34 -16.19
C GLN A 776 -1.87 -0.94 -16.16
N GLN A 777 -1.74 -0.34 -14.97
CA GLN A 777 -1.09 0.95 -14.78
C GLN A 777 0.41 0.90 -15.12
N ILE A 778 1.13 -0.08 -14.64
CA ILE A 778 2.56 -0.21 -14.96
C ILE A 778 2.76 -0.43 -16.46
N VAL A 779 1.97 -1.33 -17.10
CA VAL A 779 2.01 -1.54 -18.55
C VAL A 779 1.81 -0.24 -19.32
N ARG A 780 0.91 0.65 -18.82
CA ARG A 780 0.67 1.98 -19.41
C ARG A 780 1.80 2.96 -19.13
N ILE A 781 2.36 2.97 -17.89
CA ILE A 781 3.45 3.87 -17.52
C ILE A 781 4.73 3.56 -18.31
N VAL A 782 5.08 2.27 -18.47
CA VAL A 782 6.22 1.87 -19.28
C VAL A 782 5.94 1.97 -20.79
N ASP A 783 4.72 2.30 -21.16
CA ASP A 783 4.26 2.47 -22.55
C ASP A 783 4.55 1.25 -23.44
N LEU A 784 4.24 0.04 -22.94
CA LEU A 784 4.60 -1.21 -23.61
C LEU A 784 4.00 -1.31 -25.03
N ARG A 785 2.76 -0.86 -25.23
CA ARG A 785 2.14 -0.85 -26.58
C ARG A 785 2.85 0.16 -27.49
N GLY A 786 3.22 1.32 -26.96
CA GLY A 786 4.02 2.32 -27.66
C GLY A 786 5.40 1.80 -28.07
N MET A 787 6.05 0.96 -27.22
CA MET A 787 7.33 0.35 -27.58
C MET A 787 7.21 -0.49 -28.86
N PHE A 788 6.23 -1.40 -28.92
CA PHE A 788 5.99 -2.21 -30.11
C PHE A 788 5.59 -1.36 -31.31
N THR A 789 4.74 -0.35 -31.11
CA THR A 789 4.29 0.54 -32.18
C THR A 789 5.43 1.33 -32.78
N ARG A 790 6.30 1.93 -31.95
CA ARG A 790 7.47 2.68 -32.40
C ARG A 790 8.45 1.82 -33.19
N LEU A 791 8.73 0.60 -32.73
CA LEU A 791 9.58 -0.33 -33.43
C LEU A 791 8.98 -0.74 -34.78
N ALA A 792 7.70 -1.11 -34.80
CA ALA A 792 7.03 -1.52 -36.04
C ALA A 792 6.97 -0.38 -37.07
N THR A 793 6.74 0.87 -36.63
CA THR A 793 6.74 2.05 -37.48
C THR A 793 8.13 2.30 -38.07
N ALA A 794 9.17 2.29 -37.24
CA ALA A 794 10.54 2.50 -37.69
C ALA A 794 11.00 1.42 -38.71
N LEU A 795 10.70 0.15 -38.45
CA LEU A 795 10.98 -0.96 -39.37
C LEU A 795 10.22 -0.79 -40.71
N TYR A 796 8.97 -0.32 -40.67
CA TYR A 796 8.18 -0.03 -41.88
C TYR A 796 8.81 1.13 -42.68
N GLU A 797 9.23 2.19 -42.02
CA GLU A 797 9.90 3.34 -42.65
C GLU A 797 11.27 2.95 -43.27
N GLU A 798 11.99 1.98 -42.70
CA GLU A 798 13.19 1.38 -43.24
C GLU A 798 12.93 0.38 -44.39
N GLY A 799 11.67 0.04 -44.66
CA GLY A 799 11.26 -0.92 -45.68
C GLY A 799 11.24 -2.40 -45.22
N ASP A 800 11.56 -2.68 -43.95
CA ASP A 800 11.49 -4.04 -43.41
C ASP A 800 10.08 -4.41 -42.95
N THR A 801 9.24 -4.67 -43.93
CA THR A 801 7.83 -5.03 -43.71
C THR A 801 7.62 -6.39 -43.06
N ILE A 802 8.62 -7.28 -43.10
CA ILE A 802 8.54 -8.63 -42.53
C ILE A 802 8.64 -8.50 -41.01
N ARG A 803 9.73 -7.90 -40.51
CA ARG A 803 9.91 -7.68 -39.07
C ARG A 803 8.83 -6.76 -38.50
N ALA A 804 8.37 -5.76 -39.24
CA ALA A 804 7.26 -4.89 -38.79
C ALA A 804 5.98 -5.70 -38.51
N LYS A 805 5.62 -6.66 -39.40
CA LYS A 805 4.47 -7.57 -39.20
C LYS A 805 4.64 -8.47 -37.97
N GLU A 806 5.85 -9.01 -37.75
CA GLU A 806 6.17 -9.86 -36.59
C GLU A 806 6.01 -9.08 -35.27
N VAL A 807 6.50 -7.84 -35.22
CA VAL A 807 6.41 -6.95 -34.05
C VAL A 807 4.95 -6.63 -33.73
N LEU A 808 4.13 -6.29 -34.73
CA LEU A 808 2.69 -6.05 -34.51
C LEU A 808 1.96 -7.31 -34.03
N ALA A 809 2.26 -8.48 -34.60
CA ALA A 809 1.66 -9.74 -34.15
C ALA A 809 2.00 -10.02 -32.68
N ARG A 810 3.26 -9.81 -32.27
CA ARG A 810 3.71 -9.95 -30.88
C ARG A 810 3.02 -8.96 -29.94
N SER A 811 2.85 -7.71 -30.36
CA SER A 811 2.11 -6.70 -29.58
C SER A 811 0.67 -7.13 -29.30
N LEU A 812 -0.03 -7.57 -30.33
CA LEU A 812 -1.44 -8.01 -30.24
C LEU A 812 -1.61 -9.28 -29.41
N GLU A 813 -0.65 -10.21 -29.47
CA GLU A 813 -0.61 -11.40 -28.62
C GLU A 813 -0.38 -11.04 -27.15
N THR A 814 0.52 -10.09 -26.86
CA THR A 814 0.92 -9.69 -25.52
C THR A 814 -0.13 -8.83 -24.84
N LEU A 815 -0.70 -7.86 -25.56
CA LEU A 815 -1.62 -6.85 -25.05
C LEU A 815 -3.03 -6.99 -25.68
N GLN A 816 -3.69 -8.10 -25.37
CA GLN A 816 -5.02 -8.40 -25.90
C GLN A 816 -6.06 -7.38 -25.38
N GLY A 817 -6.90 -6.86 -26.27
CA GLY A 817 -7.92 -5.84 -25.97
C GLY A 817 -8.91 -6.24 -24.88
N SER A 818 -9.16 -7.54 -24.70
CA SER A 818 -10.02 -8.06 -23.63
C SER A 818 -9.45 -7.85 -22.20
N ARG A 819 -8.13 -7.62 -22.07
CA ARG A 819 -7.42 -7.43 -20.79
C ARG A 819 -6.79 -6.05 -20.65
N PHE A 820 -6.33 -5.48 -21.76
CA PHE A 820 -5.65 -4.19 -21.82
C PHE A 820 -6.41 -3.27 -22.78
N ALA A 821 -7.12 -2.30 -22.24
CA ALA A 821 -7.92 -1.37 -23.02
C ALA A 821 -7.12 -0.75 -24.17
N HIS A 822 -7.79 -0.52 -25.28
CA HIS A 822 -7.22 0.16 -26.43
C HIS A 822 -6.87 1.63 -26.10
N ASP A 823 -5.81 2.14 -26.74
CA ASP A 823 -5.30 3.48 -26.57
C ASP A 823 -4.90 4.12 -27.93
N GLU A 824 -4.25 5.28 -27.89
CA GLU A 824 -3.79 6.01 -29.07
C GLU A 824 -2.83 5.16 -29.93
N HIS A 825 -1.97 4.35 -29.30
CA HIS A 825 -1.04 3.45 -30.01
C HIS A 825 -1.78 2.29 -30.70
N SER A 826 -2.94 1.86 -30.17
CA SER A 826 -3.79 0.91 -30.90
C SER A 826 -4.29 1.47 -32.23
N ALA A 827 -4.63 2.77 -32.29
CA ALA A 827 -5.01 3.41 -33.53
C ALA A 827 -3.83 3.49 -34.53
N GLU A 828 -2.61 3.79 -34.04
CA GLU A 828 -1.39 3.77 -34.85
C GLU A 828 -1.10 2.36 -35.40
N GLN A 829 -1.27 1.33 -34.58
CA GLN A 829 -1.08 -0.07 -35.01
C GLN A 829 -2.09 -0.47 -36.09
N ILE A 830 -3.35 -0.02 -36.01
CA ILE A 830 -4.39 -0.26 -37.03
C ILE A 830 -4.00 0.40 -38.35
N GLU A 831 -3.57 1.67 -38.33
CA GLU A 831 -3.11 2.37 -39.54
C GLU A 831 -1.93 1.64 -40.19
N LEU A 832 -0.97 1.17 -39.37
CA LEU A 832 0.19 0.42 -39.84
C LEU A 832 -0.17 -0.96 -40.41
N LEU A 833 -1.17 -1.64 -39.82
CA LEU A 833 -1.69 -2.90 -40.36
C LEU A 833 -2.31 -2.72 -41.76
N TYR A 834 -3.03 -1.62 -42.01
CA TYR A 834 -3.51 -1.31 -43.35
C TYR A 834 -2.35 -1.07 -44.34
N ALA A 835 -1.33 -0.29 -43.90
CA ALA A 835 -0.14 -0.02 -44.71
C ALA A 835 0.67 -1.29 -45.04
N LEU A 836 0.57 -2.31 -44.20
CA LEU A 836 1.24 -3.62 -44.33
C LEU A 836 0.39 -4.70 -45.02
N ASP A 837 -0.71 -4.32 -45.67
CA ASP A 837 -1.64 -5.22 -46.36
C ASP A 837 -2.28 -6.31 -45.46
N LYS A 838 -2.48 -6.00 -44.17
CA LYS A 838 -3.19 -6.86 -43.20
C LYS A 838 -4.64 -6.41 -42.99
N GLN A 839 -5.36 -6.17 -44.11
CA GLN A 839 -6.70 -5.63 -44.17
C GLN A 839 -7.68 -6.28 -43.18
N ASN A 840 -7.79 -7.60 -43.18
CA ASN A 840 -8.78 -8.29 -42.35
C ASN A 840 -8.54 -8.06 -40.85
N LYS A 841 -7.25 -8.06 -40.42
CA LYS A 841 -6.92 -7.85 -39.01
C LYS A 841 -7.08 -6.38 -38.60
N ALA A 842 -6.75 -5.46 -39.48
CA ALA A 842 -6.99 -4.05 -39.31
C ALA A 842 -8.49 -3.73 -39.16
N ASP A 843 -9.35 -4.30 -40.07
CA ASP A 843 -10.81 -4.13 -40.02
C ASP A 843 -11.42 -4.68 -38.70
N GLU A 844 -10.96 -5.86 -38.24
CA GLU A 844 -11.39 -6.48 -36.98
C GLU A 844 -11.09 -5.55 -35.78
N LEU A 845 -9.84 -5.14 -35.65
CA LEU A 845 -9.39 -4.31 -34.52
C LEU A 845 -10.01 -2.92 -34.54
N LEU A 846 -10.16 -2.32 -35.73
CA LEU A 846 -10.81 -1.02 -35.88
C LEU A 846 -12.29 -1.10 -35.47
N GLY A 847 -12.97 -2.14 -35.90
CA GLY A 847 -14.37 -2.37 -35.54
C GLY A 847 -14.56 -2.56 -34.04
N GLU A 848 -13.72 -3.39 -33.40
CA GLU A 848 -13.75 -3.60 -31.96
C GLU A 848 -13.46 -2.29 -31.19
N PHE A 849 -12.41 -1.56 -31.58
CA PHE A 849 -12.00 -0.35 -30.87
C PHE A 849 -13.01 0.79 -31.07
N LEU A 850 -13.51 0.97 -32.28
CA LEU A 850 -14.54 1.99 -32.56
C LEU A 850 -15.83 1.70 -31.79
N TYR A 851 -16.26 0.43 -31.76
CA TYR A 851 -17.44 0.01 -30.99
C TYR A 851 -17.25 0.29 -29.50
N GLU A 852 -16.09 -0.07 -28.91
CA GLU A 852 -15.77 0.21 -27.51
C GLU A 852 -15.83 1.71 -27.19
N GLN A 853 -15.26 2.57 -28.07
CA GLN A 853 -15.28 4.01 -27.84
C GLN A 853 -16.67 4.62 -27.98
N LEU A 854 -17.49 4.12 -28.90
CA LEU A 854 -18.88 4.54 -29.02
C LEU A 854 -19.71 4.13 -27.80
N GLU A 855 -19.54 2.92 -27.28
CA GLU A 855 -20.17 2.50 -26.03
C GLU A 855 -19.74 3.40 -24.84
N LEU A 856 -18.45 3.71 -24.72
CA LEU A 856 -17.94 4.62 -23.70
C LEU A 856 -18.54 6.02 -23.83
N LEU A 857 -18.66 6.54 -25.06
CA LEU A 857 -19.26 7.85 -25.31
C LEU A 857 -20.74 7.86 -24.89
N ARG A 858 -21.53 6.84 -25.28
CA ARG A 858 -22.93 6.68 -24.86
C ARG A 858 -23.05 6.61 -23.33
N TYR A 859 -22.18 5.85 -22.70
CA TYR A 859 -22.13 5.72 -21.24
C TYR A 859 -21.82 7.06 -20.58
N TYR A 860 -20.81 7.81 -21.04
CA TYR A 860 -20.49 9.13 -20.50
C TYR A 860 -21.65 10.12 -20.65
N ARG A 861 -22.38 10.08 -21.77
CA ARG A 861 -23.56 10.90 -21.97
C ARG A 861 -24.73 10.55 -21.04
N SER A 862 -24.94 9.27 -20.76
CA SER A 862 -25.96 8.85 -19.79
C SER A 862 -25.61 9.36 -18.39
N GLN A 863 -24.34 9.23 -17.99
CA GLN A 863 -23.86 9.71 -16.70
C GLN A 863 -23.93 11.25 -16.58
N TRP A 864 -23.74 11.95 -17.66
CA TRP A 864 -23.96 13.41 -17.68
C TRP A 864 -25.43 13.76 -17.44
N ARG A 865 -26.38 13.11 -18.13
CA ARG A 865 -27.83 13.32 -17.90
C ARG A 865 -28.22 13.03 -16.47
N ASP A 866 -27.60 12.06 -15.84
CA ASP A 866 -27.76 11.70 -14.41
C ASP A 866 -27.01 12.64 -13.45
N GLY A 867 -26.30 13.67 -13.95
CA GLY A 867 -25.53 14.63 -13.16
C GLY A 867 -24.24 14.06 -12.54
N VAL A 868 -23.80 12.90 -13.00
CA VAL A 868 -22.62 12.18 -12.47
C VAL A 868 -21.33 12.60 -13.17
N TYR A 869 -21.39 13.09 -14.38
CA TYR A 869 -20.25 13.37 -15.25
C TYR A 869 -20.40 14.68 -16.03
N LEU A 870 -19.27 15.34 -16.34
CA LEU A 870 -19.26 16.56 -17.15
C LEU A 870 -18.81 16.26 -18.59
N PRO A 871 -19.46 16.82 -19.61
CA PRO A 871 -19.11 16.59 -21.03
C PRO A 871 -17.72 17.15 -21.39
N THR A 872 -17.19 18.08 -20.59
CA THR A 872 -15.84 18.66 -20.77
C THR A 872 -14.73 17.82 -20.14
N SER A 873 -15.04 16.68 -19.55
CA SER A 873 -14.02 15.83 -18.93
C SER A 873 -13.01 15.31 -19.94
N ALA A 874 -11.77 15.13 -19.48
CA ALA A 874 -10.67 14.63 -20.31
C ALA A 874 -10.98 13.27 -20.96
N HIS A 875 -11.70 12.38 -20.25
CA HIS A 875 -12.07 11.06 -20.78
C HIS A 875 -13.10 11.14 -21.92
N TYR A 876 -14.13 11.97 -21.78
CA TYR A 876 -15.11 12.19 -22.84
C TYR A 876 -14.46 12.77 -24.09
N MET A 877 -13.63 13.80 -23.92
CA MET A 877 -12.91 14.45 -25.02
C MET A 877 -11.90 13.52 -25.69
N ARG A 878 -11.29 12.62 -24.92
CA ARG A 878 -10.40 11.58 -25.43
C ARG A 878 -11.16 10.57 -26.30
N ALA A 879 -12.25 10.02 -25.79
CA ALA A 879 -13.08 9.07 -26.54
C ALA A 879 -13.55 9.70 -27.87
N ARG A 880 -14.02 10.95 -27.85
CA ARG A 880 -14.44 11.68 -29.06
C ARG A 880 -13.30 11.80 -30.07
N ARG A 881 -12.10 12.23 -29.67
CA ARG A 881 -10.94 12.33 -30.58
C ARG A 881 -10.57 10.98 -31.20
N LEU A 882 -10.63 9.91 -30.40
CA LEU A 882 -10.36 8.54 -30.89
C LEU A 882 -11.40 8.10 -31.92
N ILE A 883 -12.69 8.35 -31.65
CA ILE A 883 -13.78 8.05 -32.60
C ILE A 883 -13.56 8.80 -33.93
N GLU A 884 -13.23 10.10 -33.87
CA GLU A 884 -12.93 10.90 -35.05
C GLU A 884 -11.75 10.33 -35.87
N ARG A 885 -10.70 9.90 -35.21
CA ARG A 885 -9.51 9.29 -35.85
C ARG A 885 -9.87 7.95 -36.49
N LEU A 886 -10.48 7.05 -35.72
CA LEU A 886 -10.86 5.71 -36.15
C LEU A 886 -11.90 5.77 -37.31
N SER A 887 -12.84 6.70 -37.26
CA SER A 887 -13.83 6.89 -38.32
C SER A 887 -13.16 7.33 -39.62
N ARG A 888 -12.21 8.26 -39.60
CA ARG A 888 -11.44 8.65 -40.79
C ARG A 888 -10.68 7.47 -41.39
N VAL A 889 -10.00 6.69 -40.58
CA VAL A 889 -9.26 5.50 -41.00
C VAL A 889 -10.20 4.45 -41.60
N GLY A 890 -11.37 4.22 -40.96
CA GLY A 890 -12.36 3.26 -41.43
C GLY A 890 -13.03 3.68 -42.76
N GLU A 891 -13.27 4.96 -42.98
CA GLU A 891 -13.79 5.46 -44.28
C GLU A 891 -12.75 5.33 -45.42
N GLN A 892 -11.47 5.56 -45.08
CA GLN A 892 -10.38 5.53 -46.08
C GLN A 892 -9.98 4.12 -46.47
N TYR A 893 -9.76 3.24 -45.50
CA TYR A 893 -9.14 1.92 -45.70
C TYR A 893 -10.07 0.74 -45.43
N GLY A 894 -11.16 0.91 -44.67
CA GLY A 894 -12.05 -0.16 -44.23
C GLY A 894 -12.78 -0.86 -45.36
N ASN A 895 -13.22 -2.09 -45.14
CA ASN A 895 -14.08 -2.82 -46.02
C ASN A 895 -15.51 -2.19 -46.06
N ASN A 896 -16.37 -2.64 -46.99
CA ASN A 896 -17.71 -2.07 -47.17
C ASN A 896 -18.57 -2.16 -45.88
N ASN A 897 -18.48 -3.22 -45.12
CA ASN A 897 -19.23 -3.40 -43.87
C ASN A 897 -18.80 -2.37 -42.82
N LEU A 898 -17.49 -2.22 -42.66
CA LEU A 898 -16.93 -1.26 -41.72
C LEU A 898 -17.23 0.19 -42.11
N ARG A 899 -17.11 0.53 -43.39
CA ARG A 899 -17.53 1.86 -43.91
C ARG A 899 -18.99 2.16 -43.62
N THR A 900 -19.87 1.16 -43.79
CA THR A 900 -21.29 1.29 -43.47
C THR A 900 -21.48 1.52 -41.97
N PHE A 901 -20.80 0.75 -41.12
CA PHE A 901 -20.84 0.93 -39.64
C PHE A 901 -20.37 2.33 -39.24
N VAL A 902 -19.22 2.79 -39.76
CA VAL A 902 -18.67 4.13 -39.48
C VAL A 902 -19.69 5.22 -39.86
N ARG A 903 -20.32 5.12 -41.04
CA ARG A 903 -21.32 6.12 -41.50
C ARG A 903 -22.58 6.12 -40.63
N GLN A 904 -23.06 4.96 -40.23
CA GLN A 904 -24.22 4.84 -39.34
C GLN A 904 -23.93 5.39 -37.94
N SER A 905 -22.72 5.18 -37.40
CA SER A 905 -22.34 5.70 -36.10
C SER A 905 -22.07 7.21 -36.07
N ARG A 906 -21.92 7.84 -37.26
CA ARG A 906 -21.52 9.26 -37.37
C ARG A 906 -22.54 10.20 -36.74
N SER A 907 -23.85 9.93 -36.92
CA SER A 907 -24.93 10.70 -36.29
C SER A 907 -24.89 10.66 -34.75
N GLU A 908 -24.22 9.68 -34.17
CA GLU A 908 -24.14 9.54 -32.71
C GLU A 908 -23.14 10.49 -32.05
N TRP A 909 -22.16 11.01 -32.80
CA TRP A 909 -21.08 11.81 -32.21
C TRP A 909 -20.83 13.17 -32.91
N GLU A 910 -21.42 13.42 -34.10
CA GLU A 910 -21.31 14.71 -34.83
C GLU A 910 -22.42 15.73 -34.46
N ASP A 911 -23.58 15.27 -34.02
CA ASP A 911 -24.76 16.13 -33.80
C ASP A 911 -24.71 17.01 -32.53
N GLU A 912 -23.56 17.18 -31.92
CA GLU A 912 -23.27 18.09 -30.80
C GLU A 912 -22.01 18.92 -31.11
#